data_014f1448ec9cf5916eb436fdb15c00b0
#
_entry.id   014f1448ec9cf5916eb436fdb15c00b0
#
_cell.length_a   1.000
_cell.length_b   1.000
_cell.length_c   1.000
_cell.angle_alpha   90.00
_cell.angle_beta   90.00
_cell.angle_gamma   90.00
#
_symmetry.space_group_name_H-M   'P 1'
#
loop_
_entity.id
_entity.type
_entity.pdbx_description
1 polymer ?
#
loop_
_entity_poly.entity_id
_entity_poly.type
_entity_poly.pdbx_seq_one_letter_code
_entity_poly.pdbx_strand_id
1 'polypeptide(L)'
;MVRSMMSLTDLPLSFWGYALETVTFMLNRAPSKSVETTPYELCLGCDAYVKKLQPDKLEPKSEKCVFIGYPKETVGYTFYHRSEGKTFVAKNGSFLEKEFLLKEVSGRKVELDEVTIPAPLLESSSSQKPVPVTTIPISEEVNDDDHETSDQVITEPRRSTRVRTAPEWYGNPVLEVMLLDHDEPTNYEEAMVSPDSAKWLEAMKSEMGSMYENKVWTLVDLPIDRQAIENKWIFKKKTDADGNVTVYKARLVAKGFRQVQGIDYDETFSPVAMLKSVRIMLAIAAFYDYEIWQMDVKTAFLNGFLEEGLYMMQPEGFVDPKGANKVCKLRRSIYGLVQASRSWNKRFDNVIKAFGFIQTFGEACIYKKVNGSSVAFLILYVDDILLIGNDIEFLDSIKGYLNKSFSMKDLGEAAYILGIKIYRDRSRRLIGFSQSTYIDKVLKKFKMDQAKKGFLPVLQGVKLSKTQCPTTAEDREKMKDVPYASAIGSIMYAMMCTRPDVCLSISLAGRHQSNPGVDHWTAVKNILKYLKRTKDMFLIYGGDKELIVNGYVDASFDTDPDDSKSQTGYVFTLNGGAVSWCSSKQSVVAGSTSNEGVWMKEFISDLGVIPSASGLMKIFCDNTGAIALAEESIFHKRTKHIKRRFNSIRDLVQVGDIEICKIHTDLNVADPLTKPLP
;
A
#
# COMPACT_ATOMS: atom_id res chain seq x y z
N MET A 1 -3.62 8.36 -18.16
CA MET A 1 -2.47 7.62 -18.69
C MET A 1 -2.42 7.66 -20.23
N VAL A 2 -3.39 7.10 -21.01
CA VAL A 2 -3.35 7.14 -22.50
C VAL A 2 -3.23 8.55 -23.05
N ARG A 3 -4.07 9.52 -22.61
CA ARG A 3 -3.96 10.94 -23.00
C ARG A 3 -2.58 11.53 -22.70
N SER A 4 -2.05 11.26 -21.52
CA SER A 4 -0.72 11.73 -21.11
C SER A 4 0.39 11.12 -21.96
N MET A 5 0.27 9.83 -22.32
CA MET A 5 1.25 9.19 -23.21
C MET A 5 1.21 9.78 -24.63
N MET A 6 0.02 10.05 -25.16
CA MET A 6 -0.14 10.63 -26.51
C MET A 6 0.27 12.11 -26.55
N SER A 7 0.01 12.89 -25.50
CA SER A 7 0.40 14.31 -25.43
C SER A 7 1.90 14.55 -25.34
N LEU A 8 2.67 13.54 -24.89
CA LEU A 8 4.15 13.59 -24.83
C LEU A 8 4.81 13.10 -26.13
N THR A 9 4.06 12.78 -27.18
CA THR A 9 4.57 12.22 -28.42
C THR A 9 4.11 13.02 -29.64
N ASP A 10 4.91 13.04 -30.68
CA ASP A 10 4.54 13.59 -32.01
C ASP A 10 3.85 12.54 -32.90
N LEU A 11 3.35 11.44 -32.31
CA LEU A 11 2.67 10.39 -33.07
C LEU A 11 1.27 10.84 -33.51
N PRO A 12 0.84 10.45 -34.73
CA PRO A 12 -0.51 10.72 -35.23
C PRO A 12 -1.58 10.11 -34.30
N LEU A 13 -2.77 10.73 -34.25
CA LEU A 13 -3.91 10.23 -33.47
C LEU A 13 -4.34 8.79 -33.81
N SER A 14 -4.04 8.31 -35.02
CA SER A 14 -4.27 6.91 -35.43
C SER A 14 -3.55 5.88 -34.53
N PHE A 15 -2.51 6.30 -33.75
CA PHE A 15 -1.82 5.44 -32.79
C PHE A 15 -2.48 5.36 -31.41
N TRP A 16 -3.66 5.98 -31.23
CA TRP A 16 -4.42 5.89 -29.98
C TRP A 16 -4.70 4.44 -29.54
N GLY A 17 -5.02 3.55 -30.48
CA GLY A 17 -5.25 2.14 -30.22
C GLY A 17 -4.02 1.46 -29.59
N TYR A 18 -2.82 1.71 -30.13
CA TYR A 18 -1.56 1.18 -29.58
C TYR A 18 -1.26 1.72 -28.17
N ALA A 19 -1.54 3.00 -27.94
CA ALA A 19 -1.37 3.59 -26.60
C ALA A 19 -2.34 2.98 -25.58
N LEU A 20 -3.60 2.72 -25.96
CA LEU A 20 -4.59 2.08 -25.12
C LEU A 20 -4.21 0.63 -24.80
N GLU A 21 -3.78 -0.13 -25.81
CA GLU A 21 -3.31 -1.51 -25.64
C GLU A 21 -2.08 -1.59 -24.74
N THR A 22 -1.14 -0.65 -24.90
CA THR A 22 0.06 -0.56 -24.05
C THR A 22 -0.32 -0.29 -22.60
N VAL A 23 -1.22 0.65 -22.33
CA VAL A 23 -1.71 0.94 -20.98
C VAL A 23 -2.42 -0.27 -20.38
N THR A 24 -3.28 -0.95 -21.14
CA THR A 24 -3.98 -2.16 -20.68
C THR A 24 -2.99 -3.28 -20.38
N PHE A 25 -2.00 -3.50 -21.25
CA PHE A 25 -0.94 -4.49 -21.05
C PHE A 25 -0.14 -4.21 -19.77
N MET A 26 0.22 -2.94 -19.54
CA MET A 26 0.97 -2.49 -18.37
C MET A 26 0.16 -2.64 -17.08
N LEU A 27 -1.13 -2.26 -17.10
CA LEU A 27 -2.03 -2.41 -15.94
C LEU A 27 -2.28 -3.88 -15.59
N ASN A 28 -2.42 -4.75 -16.61
CA ASN A 28 -2.65 -6.18 -16.41
C ASN A 28 -1.40 -6.96 -15.99
N ARG A 29 -0.21 -6.41 -16.21
CA ARG A 29 1.09 -7.03 -15.86
C ARG A 29 1.87 -6.29 -14.80
N ALA A 30 1.38 -5.16 -14.28
CA ALA A 30 1.93 -4.54 -13.10
C ALA A 30 1.66 -5.51 -11.93
N PRO A 31 2.62 -6.35 -11.52
CA PRO A 31 2.44 -7.12 -10.30
C PRO A 31 2.46 -6.10 -9.18
N SER A 32 1.42 -6.11 -8.38
CA SER A 32 1.46 -5.49 -7.07
C SER A 32 2.78 -5.85 -6.39
N LYS A 33 3.64 -4.87 -6.12
CA LYS A 33 4.86 -4.90 -5.27
C LYS A 33 6.16 -5.51 -5.81
N SER A 34 6.30 -5.97 -7.05
CA SER A 34 7.56 -6.60 -7.48
C SER A 34 8.07 -6.23 -8.88
N VAL A 35 7.56 -5.21 -9.51
CA VAL A 35 8.16 -4.65 -10.74
C VAL A 35 8.86 -3.34 -10.42
N GLU A 36 10.17 -3.35 -10.65
CA GLU A 36 11.11 -2.31 -10.28
C GLU A 36 11.07 -1.06 -11.16
N THR A 37 10.28 -1.07 -12.22
CA THR A 37 10.10 0.05 -13.15
C THR A 37 8.63 0.38 -13.25
N THR A 38 8.28 1.63 -12.95
CA THR A 38 6.92 2.11 -13.14
C THR A 38 6.56 2.10 -14.62
N PRO A 39 5.28 1.93 -14.99
CA PRO A 39 4.79 2.07 -16.36
C PRO A 39 5.19 3.39 -17.06
N TYR A 40 5.68 4.37 -16.31
CA TYR A 40 6.21 5.64 -16.80
C TYR A 40 7.59 5.53 -17.46
N GLU A 41 8.37 4.49 -17.17
CA GLU A 41 9.75 4.36 -17.66
C GLU A 41 9.88 3.74 -19.06
N LEU A 42 8.79 3.18 -19.58
CA LEU A 42 8.68 2.75 -20.99
C LEU A 42 7.85 3.77 -21.76
N CYS A 43 8.47 4.87 -22.14
CA CYS A 43 7.78 5.95 -22.83
C CYS A 43 7.33 5.52 -24.22
N LEU A 44 6.00 5.34 -24.41
CA LEU A 44 5.41 5.26 -25.74
C LEU A 44 5.86 6.49 -26.56
N GLY A 45 6.38 6.27 -27.75
CA GLY A 45 6.89 7.34 -28.60
C GLY A 45 8.36 7.66 -28.43
N CYS A 46 9.10 7.01 -27.50
CA CYS A 46 10.55 7.18 -27.42
C CYS A 46 11.27 6.61 -28.64
N ASP A 47 12.34 7.27 -29.05
CA ASP A 47 13.22 6.78 -30.09
C ASP A 47 13.98 5.54 -29.59
N ALA A 48 14.15 4.54 -30.43
CA ALA A 48 14.89 3.31 -30.14
C ALA A 48 15.72 2.87 -31.35
N TYR A 49 16.89 2.27 -31.08
CA TYR A 49 17.67 1.61 -32.12
C TYR A 49 17.35 0.11 -32.15
N VAL A 50 16.85 -0.37 -33.30
CA VAL A 50 16.51 -1.76 -33.56
C VAL A 50 17.53 -2.36 -34.54
N LYS A 51 18.01 -3.57 -34.27
CA LYS A 51 18.99 -4.26 -35.14
C LYS A 51 18.31 -4.72 -36.42
N LYS A 52 18.90 -4.37 -37.58
CA LYS A 52 18.47 -4.86 -38.90
C LYS A 52 18.70 -6.37 -39.01
N LEU A 53 17.74 -7.10 -39.59
CA LEU A 53 17.82 -8.55 -39.75
C LEU A 53 18.91 -8.96 -40.77
N GLN A 54 19.11 -8.16 -41.83
CA GLN A 54 20.14 -8.41 -42.84
C GLN A 54 20.79 -7.07 -43.25
N PRO A 55 21.79 -6.56 -42.49
CA PRO A 55 22.50 -5.35 -42.88
C PRO A 55 23.58 -5.69 -43.92
N ASP A 56 23.70 -4.87 -44.97
CA ASP A 56 24.82 -4.91 -45.90
C ASP A 56 26.14 -4.56 -45.19
N LYS A 57 27.27 -5.05 -45.75
CA LYS A 57 28.61 -4.94 -45.08
C LYS A 57 29.04 -3.53 -44.72
N LEU A 58 28.47 -2.50 -45.35
CA LEU A 58 28.80 -1.08 -45.17
C LEU A 58 27.68 -0.24 -44.57
N GLU A 59 26.49 -0.83 -44.34
CA GLU A 59 25.36 -0.12 -43.73
C GLU A 59 25.37 -0.18 -42.20
N PRO A 60 24.71 0.79 -41.51
CA PRO A 60 24.53 0.76 -40.08
C PRO A 60 23.78 -0.51 -39.66
N LYS A 61 24.28 -1.26 -38.69
CA LYS A 61 23.71 -2.53 -38.18
C LYS A 61 22.41 -2.35 -37.42
N SER A 62 21.99 -1.12 -37.13
CA SER A 62 20.76 -0.78 -36.43
C SER A 62 20.14 0.46 -37.04
N GLU A 63 18.82 0.56 -36.99
CA GLU A 63 18.03 1.68 -37.48
C GLU A 63 17.24 2.33 -36.36
N LYS A 64 17.01 3.64 -36.51
CA LYS A 64 16.29 4.45 -35.54
C LYS A 64 14.80 4.35 -35.81
N CYS A 65 14.04 3.85 -34.81
CA CYS A 65 12.60 3.64 -34.87
C CYS A 65 11.93 4.23 -33.64
N VAL A 66 10.62 4.35 -33.65
CA VAL A 66 9.82 4.82 -32.52
C VAL A 66 9.13 3.64 -31.85
N PHE A 67 9.24 3.53 -30.53
CA PHE A 67 8.52 2.52 -29.78
C PHE A 67 7.03 2.87 -29.68
N ILE A 68 6.15 1.96 -30.05
CA ILE A 68 4.70 2.18 -30.08
C ILE A 68 3.89 1.16 -29.24
N GLY A 69 4.53 0.17 -28.64
CA GLY A 69 3.84 -0.76 -27.73
C GLY A 69 4.34 -2.19 -27.78
N TYR A 70 3.48 -3.09 -27.31
CA TYR A 70 3.76 -4.53 -27.19
C TYR A 70 2.83 -5.32 -28.11
N PRO A 71 3.35 -6.33 -28.84
CA PRO A 71 2.53 -7.17 -29.72
C PRO A 71 1.64 -8.13 -28.90
N LYS A 72 0.48 -8.50 -29.43
CA LYS A 72 -0.50 -9.38 -28.76
C LYS A 72 -0.09 -10.85 -28.76
N GLU A 73 0.51 -11.32 -29.85
CA GLU A 73 0.70 -12.77 -30.10
C GLU A 73 2.16 -13.23 -30.00
N THR A 74 3.10 -12.31 -29.94
CA THR A 74 4.55 -12.61 -29.95
C THR A 74 5.29 -11.92 -28.82
N VAL A 75 6.44 -12.47 -28.41
CA VAL A 75 7.33 -11.85 -27.40
C VAL A 75 8.22 -10.80 -28.07
N GLY A 76 8.14 -9.53 -27.62
CA GLY A 76 8.96 -8.44 -28.13
C GLY A 76 8.31 -7.07 -27.97
N TYR A 77 8.73 -6.14 -28.81
CA TYR A 77 8.30 -4.74 -28.82
C TYR A 77 7.82 -4.38 -30.20
N THR A 78 6.78 -3.56 -30.32
CA THR A 78 6.28 -3.03 -31.57
C THR A 78 6.92 -1.65 -31.83
N PHE A 79 7.55 -1.49 -32.99
CA PHE A 79 8.20 -0.28 -33.41
C PHE A 79 7.58 0.29 -34.68
N TYR A 80 7.66 1.62 -34.81
CA TYR A 80 7.26 2.36 -36.01
C TYR A 80 8.47 2.96 -36.69
N HIS A 81 8.67 2.64 -37.96
CA HIS A 81 9.73 3.17 -38.79
C HIS A 81 9.23 4.41 -39.54
N ARG A 82 9.72 5.61 -39.12
CA ARG A 82 9.18 6.90 -39.62
C ARG A 82 9.38 7.10 -41.13
N SER A 83 10.51 6.67 -41.70
CA SER A 83 10.82 6.87 -43.13
C SER A 83 10.05 5.90 -44.05
N GLU A 84 9.72 4.71 -43.59
CA GLU A 84 8.98 3.71 -44.37
C GLU A 84 7.48 3.70 -44.10
N GLY A 85 7.03 4.37 -43.03
CA GLY A 85 5.65 4.39 -42.62
C GLY A 85 5.10 3.03 -42.14
N LYS A 86 5.98 2.08 -41.71
CA LYS A 86 5.63 0.71 -41.36
C LYS A 86 5.79 0.42 -39.88
N THR A 87 4.95 -0.45 -39.36
CA THR A 87 5.07 -1.01 -38.01
C THR A 87 5.61 -2.43 -38.09
N PHE A 88 6.51 -2.79 -37.18
CA PHE A 88 7.08 -4.14 -37.10
C PHE A 88 7.39 -4.54 -35.66
N VAL A 89 7.58 -5.84 -35.42
CA VAL A 89 7.88 -6.40 -34.10
C VAL A 89 9.34 -6.84 -34.06
N ALA A 90 10.07 -6.43 -33.01
CA ALA A 90 11.43 -6.92 -32.75
C ALA A 90 11.57 -7.38 -31.30
N LYS A 91 12.35 -8.44 -31.07
CA LYS A 91 12.59 -9.00 -29.74
C LYS A 91 13.45 -8.09 -28.85
N ASN A 92 14.35 -7.29 -29.46
CA ASN A 92 15.31 -6.44 -28.76
C ASN A 92 15.37 -5.05 -29.40
N GLY A 93 15.38 -4.00 -28.57
CA GLY A 93 15.61 -2.61 -28.96
C GLY A 93 16.44 -1.90 -27.91
N SER A 94 17.22 -0.89 -28.30
CA SER A 94 17.93 0.01 -27.39
C SER A 94 17.17 1.33 -27.35
N PHE A 95 16.51 1.64 -26.26
CA PHE A 95 15.65 2.80 -26.10
C PHE A 95 16.42 4.05 -25.70
N LEU A 96 16.09 5.21 -26.31
CA LEU A 96 16.68 6.52 -26.03
C LEU A 96 15.77 7.34 -25.10
N GLU A 97 15.44 6.80 -23.94
CA GLU A 97 14.47 7.38 -22.98
C GLU A 97 14.93 8.76 -22.47
N LYS A 98 16.23 8.97 -22.25
CA LYS A 98 16.76 10.24 -21.75
C LYS A 98 16.58 11.41 -22.73
N GLU A 99 16.70 11.17 -24.03
CA GLU A 99 16.49 12.20 -25.04
C GLU A 99 15.01 12.57 -25.18
N PHE A 100 14.11 11.65 -24.86
CA PHE A 100 12.66 11.88 -24.89
C PHE A 100 12.20 12.77 -23.73
N LEU A 101 12.73 12.54 -22.52
CA LEU A 101 12.40 13.31 -21.31
C LEU A 101 13.00 14.73 -21.32
N LEU A 102 14.09 14.95 -22.06
CA LEU A 102 14.76 16.26 -22.22
C LEU A 102 14.13 17.15 -23.31
N LYS A 103 13.20 16.64 -24.11
CA LYS A 103 12.43 17.46 -25.05
C LYS A 103 11.42 18.29 -24.26
N GLU A 104 11.76 19.57 -24.02
CA GLU A 104 10.80 20.56 -23.53
C GLU A 104 9.53 20.53 -24.40
N VAL A 105 8.44 20.15 -23.78
CA VAL A 105 7.03 20.28 -24.21
C VAL A 105 6.84 20.60 -25.71
N SER A 106 7.07 19.64 -26.58
CA SER A 106 6.68 19.71 -28.00
C SER A 106 5.41 18.90 -28.26
N GLY A 107 4.66 18.56 -27.22
CA GLY A 107 3.43 17.79 -27.33
C GLY A 107 2.28 18.63 -27.86
N ARG A 108 1.66 18.18 -28.95
CA ARG A 108 0.42 18.73 -29.49
C ARG A 108 -0.67 18.67 -28.41
N LYS A 109 -1.29 19.82 -28.05
CA LYS A 109 -2.50 19.81 -27.22
C LYS A 109 -3.58 19.00 -27.93
N VAL A 110 -3.93 17.84 -27.42
CA VAL A 110 -5.02 17.02 -27.91
C VAL A 110 -6.27 17.44 -27.14
N GLU A 111 -7.05 18.34 -27.69
CA GLU A 111 -8.43 18.56 -27.29
C GLU A 111 -9.26 17.45 -27.93
N LEU A 112 -9.80 16.56 -27.13
CA LEU A 112 -10.77 15.57 -27.56
C LEU A 112 -12.16 16.14 -27.31
N ASP A 113 -12.88 16.47 -28.37
CA ASP A 113 -14.30 16.76 -28.31
C ASP A 113 -15.03 15.52 -27.75
N GLU A 114 -15.93 15.73 -26.80
CA GLU A 114 -16.82 14.67 -26.34
C GLU A 114 -17.71 14.25 -27.51
N VAL A 115 -17.44 13.08 -28.05
CA VAL A 115 -18.32 12.46 -29.05
C VAL A 115 -19.56 11.98 -28.31
N THR A 116 -20.61 12.76 -28.31
CA THR A 116 -21.97 12.31 -28.02
C THR A 116 -22.38 11.31 -29.09
N ILE A 117 -22.45 10.05 -28.73
CA ILE A 117 -22.95 8.98 -29.61
C ILE A 117 -24.48 9.13 -29.70
N PRO A 118 -25.07 9.45 -30.86
CA PRO A 118 -26.51 9.35 -31.04
C PRO A 118 -26.92 7.87 -31.05
N ALA A 119 -28.03 7.55 -30.41
CA ALA A 119 -28.60 6.21 -30.38
C ALA A 119 -28.81 5.66 -31.84
N PRO A 120 -28.54 4.37 -32.08
CA PRO A 120 -28.67 3.80 -33.40
C PRO A 120 -30.14 3.62 -33.77
N LEU A 121 -30.57 4.25 -34.88
CA LEU A 121 -31.73 3.87 -35.64
C LEU A 121 -31.40 2.58 -36.38
N LEU A 122 -32.22 1.57 -36.15
CA LEU A 122 -32.25 0.33 -36.91
C LEU A 122 -32.69 0.62 -38.35
N GLU A 123 -31.83 0.39 -39.35
CA GLU A 123 -32.25 0.01 -40.67
C GLU A 123 -31.28 -0.97 -41.30
N SER A 124 -31.91 -1.93 -41.98
CA SER A 124 -31.41 -3.16 -42.54
C SER A 124 -30.69 -3.01 -43.87
N SER A 125 -29.87 -4.02 -44.16
CA SER A 125 -29.49 -4.59 -45.46
C SER A 125 -28.29 -4.00 -46.22
N SER A 126 -27.30 -4.77 -46.42
CA SER A 126 -26.87 -5.52 -47.62
C SER A 126 -25.35 -5.70 -47.70
N SER A 127 -25.00 -6.94 -47.75
CA SER A 127 -23.85 -7.61 -48.41
C SER A 127 -22.71 -6.76 -48.99
N GLN A 128 -21.49 -6.94 -48.44
CA GLN A 128 -20.28 -7.01 -49.28
C GLN A 128 -19.28 -8.04 -48.71
N LYS A 129 -18.73 -8.83 -49.65
CA LYS A 129 -17.87 -10.00 -49.44
C LYS A 129 -16.46 -9.62 -48.95
N PRO A 130 -15.76 -10.52 -48.21
CA PRO A 130 -14.38 -10.32 -47.83
C PRO A 130 -13.41 -10.62 -48.98
N VAL A 131 -12.37 -9.81 -49.08
CA VAL A 131 -11.21 -9.99 -49.98
C VAL A 131 -10.25 -10.97 -49.34
N PRO A 132 -9.70 -11.95 -50.06
CA PRO A 132 -8.88 -13.02 -49.50
C PRO A 132 -7.44 -12.57 -49.22
N VAL A 133 -6.96 -12.96 -48.03
CA VAL A 133 -5.54 -12.87 -47.65
C VAL A 133 -4.77 -14.01 -48.29
N THR A 134 -3.81 -13.67 -49.14
CA THR A 134 -2.92 -14.61 -49.81
C THR A 134 -1.86 -15.09 -48.84
N THR A 135 -1.89 -16.35 -48.48
CA THR A 135 -0.80 -17.07 -47.78
C THR A 135 0.18 -17.58 -48.81
N ILE A 136 1.47 -17.25 -48.63
CA ILE A 136 2.58 -17.84 -49.40
C ILE A 136 3.17 -18.98 -48.56
N PRO A 137 3.30 -20.19 -49.10
CA PRO A 137 3.90 -21.31 -48.37
C PRO A 137 5.43 -21.22 -48.45
N ILE A 138 6.07 -21.52 -47.32
CA ILE A 138 7.55 -21.71 -47.23
C ILE A 138 7.80 -23.19 -47.37
N SER A 139 8.49 -23.54 -48.48
CA SER A 139 9.02 -24.86 -48.75
C SER A 139 10.22 -25.18 -47.85
N GLU A 140 10.20 -26.39 -47.32
CA GLU A 140 11.35 -27.05 -46.66
C GLU A 140 12.38 -27.43 -47.73
N GLU A 141 13.65 -27.14 -47.48
CA GLU A 141 14.77 -27.91 -48.05
C GLU A 141 15.67 -28.41 -46.91
N VAL A 142 15.75 -29.71 -46.89
CA VAL A 142 16.62 -30.57 -46.09
C VAL A 142 17.99 -30.56 -46.76
N ASN A 143 19.09 -30.43 -45.97
CA ASN A 143 20.38 -31.05 -46.28
C ASN A 143 21.05 -31.49 -44.99
N ASP A 144 21.33 -32.77 -44.98
CA ASP A 144 22.16 -33.52 -44.05
C ASP A 144 23.63 -33.09 -44.10
N ASP A 145 24.33 -33.09 -42.98
CA ASP A 145 25.51 -33.93 -42.76
C ASP A 145 26.13 -33.76 -41.35
N ASP A 146 26.25 -34.92 -40.76
CA ASP A 146 27.29 -35.48 -39.88
C ASP A 146 27.68 -34.93 -38.48
N HIS A 147 27.39 -35.79 -37.52
CA HIS A 147 28.19 -36.30 -36.35
C HIS A 147 28.68 -35.34 -35.27
N GLU A 148 28.09 -35.43 -34.09
CA GLU A 148 28.67 -36.14 -32.94
C GLU A 148 27.70 -36.19 -31.75
N THR A 149 27.59 -37.38 -31.18
CA THR A 149 26.80 -37.76 -30.01
C THR A 149 27.31 -37.14 -28.72
N SER A 150 26.44 -36.50 -27.96
CA SER A 150 26.53 -36.49 -26.50
C SER A 150 25.11 -36.47 -25.92
N ASP A 151 24.79 -37.57 -25.22
CA ASP A 151 23.57 -37.75 -24.44
C ASP A 151 23.40 -36.62 -23.40
N GLN A 152 22.46 -35.75 -23.61
CA GLN A 152 21.90 -34.95 -22.53
C GLN A 152 20.43 -35.34 -22.32
N VAL A 153 20.22 -36.04 -21.21
CA VAL A 153 18.90 -36.38 -20.67
C VAL A 153 18.10 -35.11 -20.48
N ILE A 154 17.08 -34.92 -21.31
CA ILE A 154 16.08 -33.84 -21.15
C ILE A 154 15.19 -34.26 -19.98
N THR A 155 15.47 -33.74 -18.78
CA THR A 155 14.54 -33.80 -17.66
C THR A 155 13.39 -32.84 -17.88
N GLU A 156 12.19 -33.37 -18.11
CA GLU A 156 10.95 -32.61 -18.10
C GLU A 156 10.81 -31.80 -16.78
N PRO A 157 10.35 -30.52 -16.82
CA PRO A 157 10.16 -29.77 -15.60
C PRO A 157 9.03 -30.40 -14.77
N ARG A 158 9.36 -30.85 -13.55
CA ARG A 158 8.42 -31.38 -12.56
C ARG A 158 7.32 -30.33 -12.30
N ARG A 159 6.13 -30.56 -12.81
CA ARG A 159 4.93 -29.82 -12.43
C ARG A 159 4.56 -30.19 -10.99
N SER A 160 4.60 -29.22 -10.10
CA SER A 160 4.14 -29.36 -8.72
C SER A 160 2.65 -29.69 -8.70
N THR A 161 2.28 -30.80 -8.06
CA THR A 161 0.88 -31.21 -7.80
C THR A 161 0.23 -30.45 -6.63
N ARG A 162 0.78 -29.31 -6.24
CA ARG A 162 0.25 -28.49 -5.16
C ARG A 162 -1.06 -27.85 -5.62
N VAL A 163 -2.16 -28.23 -4.98
CA VAL A 163 -3.45 -27.55 -5.13
C VAL A 163 -3.24 -26.08 -4.80
N ARG A 164 -3.47 -25.19 -5.77
CA ARG A 164 -3.44 -23.75 -5.55
C ARG A 164 -4.69 -23.39 -4.75
N THR A 165 -4.56 -23.28 -3.44
CA THR A 165 -5.49 -22.47 -2.64
C THR A 165 -5.25 -21.03 -3.01
N ALA A 166 -6.33 -20.34 -3.43
CA ALA A 166 -6.31 -18.89 -3.62
C ALA A 166 -5.80 -18.23 -2.33
N PRO A 167 -4.92 -17.20 -2.40
CA PRO A 167 -4.52 -16.49 -1.20
C PRO A 167 -5.76 -15.88 -0.57
N GLU A 168 -6.00 -16.18 0.71
CA GLU A 168 -6.99 -15.44 1.49
C GLU A 168 -6.55 -13.98 1.52
N TRP A 169 -7.32 -13.15 0.83
CA TRP A 169 -7.13 -11.70 0.82
C TRP A 169 -7.45 -11.17 2.22
N TYR A 170 -6.41 -10.77 2.94
CA TYR A 170 -6.57 -9.93 4.12
C TYR A 170 -6.94 -8.52 3.66
N GLY A 171 -8.22 -8.32 3.36
CA GLY A 171 -8.80 -7.00 3.24
C GLY A 171 -8.76 -6.35 4.63
N ASN A 172 -8.14 -5.19 4.74
CA ASN A 172 -8.07 -4.43 5.97
C ASN A 172 -9.44 -4.36 6.68
N PRO A 173 -9.53 -4.94 7.85
CA PRO A 173 -9.34 -4.27 9.12
C PRO A 173 -8.40 -5.05 10.04
N VAL A 174 -7.11 -4.84 9.86
CA VAL A 174 -6.05 -5.52 10.63
C VAL A 174 -6.16 -5.30 12.15
N LEU A 175 -6.83 -4.26 12.58
CA LEU A 175 -6.98 -3.93 13.99
C LEU A 175 -8.08 -4.71 14.73
N GLU A 176 -9.17 -5.08 14.07
CA GLU A 176 -10.28 -5.79 14.73
C GLU A 176 -10.14 -7.32 14.68
N VAL A 177 -9.51 -7.87 13.65
CA VAL A 177 -9.33 -9.32 13.47
C VAL A 177 -8.29 -9.93 14.41
N MET A 178 -7.35 -9.13 14.93
CA MET A 178 -6.28 -9.66 15.80
C MET A 178 -6.68 -10.00 17.23
N LEU A 179 -7.88 -9.67 17.65
CA LEU A 179 -8.37 -9.91 19.03
C LEU A 179 -9.75 -10.57 19.01
N LEU A 180 -9.94 -11.64 18.25
CA LEU A 180 -11.12 -12.49 18.40
C LEU A 180 -11.05 -13.15 19.78
N ASP A 181 -11.89 -12.65 20.72
CA ASP A 181 -12.19 -13.32 21.96
C ASP A 181 -13.09 -14.52 21.63
N HIS A 182 -12.77 -15.68 22.18
CA HIS A 182 -13.47 -16.94 21.87
C HIS A 182 -14.91 -17.02 22.43
N ASP A 183 -15.40 -15.97 23.12
CA ASP A 183 -16.72 -15.93 23.77
C ASP A 183 -17.79 -15.13 22.98
N GLU A 184 -17.52 -14.78 21.72
CA GLU A 184 -18.48 -14.04 20.88
C GLU A 184 -19.22 -14.99 19.92
N PRO A 185 -20.55 -14.81 19.74
CA PRO A 185 -21.29 -15.61 18.78
C PRO A 185 -20.76 -15.46 17.35
N THR A 186 -20.72 -16.55 16.60
CA THR A 186 -20.22 -16.58 15.22
C THR A 186 -21.32 -16.40 14.17
N ASN A 187 -22.59 -16.63 14.56
CA ASN A 187 -23.75 -16.52 13.68
C ASN A 187 -25.01 -16.07 14.46
N TYR A 188 -26.11 -15.82 13.74
CA TYR A 188 -27.37 -15.35 14.32
C TYR A 188 -27.98 -16.35 15.33
N GLU A 189 -28.01 -17.63 14.97
CA GLU A 189 -28.61 -18.67 15.81
C GLU A 189 -27.89 -18.77 17.15
N GLU A 190 -26.54 -18.78 17.13
CA GLU A 190 -25.72 -18.83 18.33
C GLU A 190 -25.92 -17.59 19.22
N ALA A 191 -26.06 -16.40 18.61
CA ALA A 191 -26.34 -15.17 19.34
C ALA A 191 -27.71 -15.23 20.05
N MET A 192 -28.71 -15.83 19.40
CA MET A 192 -30.08 -15.93 19.95
C MET A 192 -30.25 -17.01 21.03
N VAL A 193 -29.39 -18.03 21.04
CA VAL A 193 -29.35 -19.07 22.10
C VAL A 193 -28.46 -18.65 23.27
N SER A 194 -27.59 -17.64 23.10
CA SER A 194 -26.67 -17.20 24.14
C SER A 194 -27.39 -16.57 25.36
N PRO A 195 -26.75 -16.57 26.55
CA PRO A 195 -27.28 -15.88 27.73
C PRO A 195 -27.51 -14.38 27.52
N ASP A 196 -26.77 -13.78 26.61
CA ASP A 196 -26.84 -12.35 26.28
C ASP A 196 -27.75 -12.06 25.06
N SER A 197 -28.61 -12.98 24.64
CA SER A 197 -29.46 -12.90 23.44
C SER A 197 -30.25 -11.60 23.31
N ALA A 198 -30.84 -11.11 24.42
CA ALA A 198 -31.57 -9.84 24.43
C ALA A 198 -30.69 -8.64 24.05
N LYS A 199 -29.43 -8.60 24.54
CA LYS A 199 -28.46 -7.54 24.26
C LYS A 199 -27.94 -7.61 22.81
N TRP A 200 -27.77 -8.84 22.31
CA TRP A 200 -27.41 -9.04 20.90
C TRP A 200 -28.51 -8.60 19.94
N LEU A 201 -29.78 -8.95 20.29
CA LEU A 201 -30.94 -8.52 19.51
C LEU A 201 -31.07 -6.99 19.48
N GLU A 202 -30.84 -6.32 20.60
CA GLU A 202 -30.83 -4.87 20.68
C GLU A 202 -29.73 -4.26 19.79
N ALA A 203 -28.48 -4.82 19.82
CA ALA A 203 -27.38 -4.40 18.97
C ALA A 203 -27.70 -4.60 17.49
N MET A 204 -28.32 -5.71 17.08
CA MET A 204 -28.76 -5.94 15.70
C MET A 204 -29.87 -4.96 15.28
N LYS A 205 -30.84 -4.67 16.14
CA LYS A 205 -31.89 -3.68 15.87
C LYS A 205 -31.30 -2.28 15.67
N SER A 206 -30.30 -1.91 16.47
CA SER A 206 -29.58 -0.66 16.32
C SER A 206 -28.85 -0.55 14.97
N GLU A 207 -28.20 -1.63 14.53
CA GLU A 207 -27.55 -1.68 13.21
C GLU A 207 -28.57 -1.58 12.07
N MET A 208 -29.71 -2.32 12.18
CA MET A 208 -30.80 -2.23 11.21
C MET A 208 -31.41 -0.82 11.16
N GLY A 209 -31.58 -0.17 12.32
CA GLY A 209 -31.99 1.24 12.39
C GLY A 209 -31.07 2.15 11.56
N SER A 210 -29.75 1.99 11.71
CA SER A 210 -28.76 2.73 10.91
C SER A 210 -28.88 2.47 9.40
N MET A 211 -29.18 1.21 9.01
CA MET A 211 -29.42 0.88 7.59
C MET A 211 -30.66 1.58 7.03
N TYR A 212 -31.75 1.65 7.80
CA TYR A 212 -32.99 2.32 7.39
C TYR A 212 -32.82 3.84 7.34
N GLU A 213 -32.22 4.45 8.35
CA GLU A 213 -31.92 5.89 8.38
C GLU A 213 -31.10 6.35 7.19
N ASN A 214 -30.09 5.54 6.82
CA ASN A 214 -29.25 5.81 5.67
C ASN A 214 -29.87 5.35 4.34
N LYS A 215 -31.07 4.76 4.32
CA LYS A 215 -31.75 4.26 3.12
C LYS A 215 -30.84 3.37 2.27
N VAL A 216 -30.16 2.42 2.93
CA VAL A 216 -29.09 1.61 2.32
C VAL A 216 -29.60 0.75 1.17
N TRP A 217 -30.84 0.25 1.25
CA TRP A 217 -31.46 -0.57 0.20
C TRP A 217 -32.96 -0.34 0.03
N THR A 218 -33.50 -0.91 -1.05
CA THR A 218 -34.94 -1.10 -1.29
C THR A 218 -35.22 -2.56 -1.59
N LEU A 219 -36.35 -3.09 -1.15
CA LEU A 219 -36.77 -4.46 -1.48
C LEU A 219 -37.32 -4.51 -2.89
N VAL A 220 -36.77 -5.41 -3.69
CA VAL A 220 -37.16 -5.64 -5.10
C VAL A 220 -37.15 -7.13 -5.41
N ASP A 221 -37.83 -7.52 -6.49
CA ASP A 221 -37.69 -8.87 -7.03
C ASP A 221 -36.31 -9.03 -7.66
N LEU A 222 -35.69 -10.19 -7.50
CA LEU A 222 -34.37 -10.46 -8.05
C LEU A 222 -34.45 -10.57 -9.58
N PRO A 223 -33.71 -9.78 -10.37
CA PRO A 223 -33.65 -9.96 -11.82
C PRO A 223 -33.11 -11.34 -12.21
N ILE A 224 -33.56 -11.87 -13.34
CA ILE A 224 -33.29 -13.25 -13.77
C ILE A 224 -31.79 -13.50 -14.00
N ASP A 225 -31.04 -12.47 -14.43
CA ASP A 225 -29.63 -12.50 -14.79
C ASP A 225 -28.68 -12.08 -13.64
N ARG A 226 -29.21 -11.90 -12.42
CA ARG A 226 -28.46 -11.44 -11.26
C ARG A 226 -28.47 -12.45 -10.12
N GLN A 227 -27.40 -12.45 -9.35
CA GLN A 227 -27.29 -13.20 -8.11
C GLN A 227 -27.30 -12.27 -6.90
N ALA A 228 -27.99 -12.66 -5.85
CA ALA A 228 -27.98 -11.92 -4.60
C ALA A 228 -26.79 -12.36 -3.74
N ILE A 229 -26.03 -11.38 -3.24
CA ILE A 229 -24.91 -11.59 -2.33
C ILE A 229 -25.46 -11.98 -0.96
N GLU A 230 -24.87 -13.01 -0.36
CA GLU A 230 -25.20 -13.39 1.01
C GLU A 230 -24.57 -12.39 2.01
N ASN A 231 -25.12 -12.37 3.21
CA ASN A 231 -24.59 -11.59 4.33
C ASN A 231 -24.40 -12.47 5.57
N LYS A 232 -23.81 -11.90 6.60
CA LYS A 232 -23.69 -12.50 7.93
C LYS A 232 -23.67 -11.42 9.01
N TRP A 233 -24.09 -11.78 10.20
CA TRP A 233 -23.88 -10.98 11.38
C TRP A 233 -22.48 -11.20 11.96
N ILE A 234 -21.84 -10.13 12.43
CA ILE A 234 -20.61 -10.18 13.22
C ILE A 234 -20.91 -9.50 14.56
N PHE A 235 -20.59 -10.20 15.62
CA PHE A 235 -20.86 -9.79 16.99
C PHE A 235 -19.55 -9.39 17.68
N LYS A 236 -19.58 -8.36 18.53
CA LYS A 236 -18.41 -7.92 19.30
C LYS A 236 -18.82 -7.34 20.63
N LYS A 237 -18.15 -7.80 21.71
CA LYS A 237 -18.23 -7.22 23.05
C LYS A 237 -17.13 -6.15 23.17
N LYS A 238 -17.46 -4.95 23.63
CA LYS A 238 -16.48 -3.95 24.04
C LYS A 238 -16.36 -3.95 25.54
N THR A 239 -15.14 -4.10 26.04
CA THR A 239 -14.84 -4.12 27.47
C THR A 239 -14.15 -2.83 27.91
N ASP A 240 -14.35 -2.42 29.14
CA ASP A 240 -13.57 -1.38 29.82
C ASP A 240 -12.14 -1.86 30.17
N ALA A 241 -11.38 -1.01 30.87
CA ALA A 241 -10.03 -1.33 31.31
C ALA A 241 -9.98 -2.49 32.34
N ASP A 242 -11.08 -2.69 33.07
CA ASP A 242 -11.22 -3.71 34.12
C ASP A 242 -11.72 -5.05 33.55
N GLY A 243 -12.09 -5.08 32.25
CA GLY A 243 -12.57 -6.28 31.55
C GLY A 243 -14.09 -6.45 31.58
N ASN A 244 -14.86 -5.51 32.16
CA ASN A 244 -16.31 -5.56 32.16
C ASN A 244 -16.86 -5.18 30.78
N VAL A 245 -17.86 -5.94 30.31
CA VAL A 245 -18.53 -5.67 29.02
C VAL A 245 -19.36 -4.40 29.13
N THR A 246 -18.97 -3.35 28.39
CA THR A 246 -19.68 -2.06 28.37
C THR A 246 -20.65 -1.92 27.21
N VAL A 247 -20.36 -2.52 26.04
CA VAL A 247 -21.19 -2.41 24.84
C VAL A 247 -21.21 -3.72 24.07
N TYR A 248 -22.41 -4.14 23.66
CA TYR A 248 -22.66 -5.18 22.68
C TYR A 248 -22.81 -4.52 21.30
N LYS A 249 -22.06 -4.96 20.31
CA LYS A 249 -22.11 -4.43 18.95
C LYS A 249 -22.34 -5.54 17.95
N ALA A 250 -23.34 -5.38 17.08
CA ALA A 250 -23.56 -6.25 15.94
C ALA A 250 -23.32 -5.44 14.65
N ARG A 251 -22.77 -6.07 13.63
CA ARG A 251 -22.62 -5.50 12.30
C ARG A 251 -23.14 -6.47 11.26
N LEU A 252 -23.92 -5.94 10.31
CA LEU A 252 -24.34 -6.68 9.13
C LEU A 252 -23.24 -6.55 8.07
N VAL A 253 -22.70 -7.69 7.63
CA VAL A 253 -21.55 -7.74 6.73
C VAL A 253 -21.87 -8.57 5.50
N ALA A 254 -21.75 -8.00 4.30
CA ALA A 254 -21.89 -8.74 3.05
C ALA A 254 -20.73 -9.72 2.85
N LYS A 255 -21.00 -10.88 2.21
CA LYS A 255 -19.96 -11.83 1.82
C LYS A 255 -19.32 -11.40 0.50
N GLY A 256 -18.56 -10.30 0.53
CA GLY A 256 -17.94 -9.67 -0.64
C GLY A 256 -17.00 -10.56 -1.45
N PHE A 257 -16.46 -11.63 -0.85
CA PHE A 257 -15.65 -12.61 -1.57
C PHE A 257 -16.43 -13.40 -2.64
N ARG A 258 -17.76 -13.26 -2.68
CA ARG A 258 -18.61 -13.81 -3.74
C ARG A 258 -18.90 -12.84 -4.88
N GLN A 259 -18.47 -11.60 -4.76
CA GLN A 259 -18.64 -10.59 -5.80
C GLN A 259 -17.76 -10.90 -7.03
N VAL A 260 -18.29 -10.62 -8.21
CA VAL A 260 -17.62 -10.87 -9.49
C VAL A 260 -17.16 -9.54 -10.07
N GLN A 261 -15.85 -9.43 -10.37
CA GLN A 261 -15.28 -8.24 -11.01
C GLN A 261 -15.86 -8.04 -12.41
N GLY A 262 -16.18 -6.80 -12.78
CA GLY A 262 -16.81 -6.44 -14.05
C GLY A 262 -18.34 -6.61 -14.07
N ILE A 263 -18.94 -7.17 -13.00
CA ILE A 263 -20.40 -7.31 -12.82
C ILE A 263 -20.87 -6.59 -11.57
N ASP A 264 -20.24 -6.90 -10.43
CA ASP A 264 -20.61 -6.38 -9.11
C ASP A 264 -19.74 -5.21 -8.69
N TYR A 265 -18.54 -5.09 -9.26
CA TYR A 265 -17.61 -3.99 -9.04
C TYR A 265 -16.56 -3.92 -10.16
N ASP A 266 -16.09 -2.72 -10.45
CA ASP A 266 -15.00 -2.50 -11.42
C ASP A 266 -13.68 -2.25 -10.69
N GLU A 267 -13.67 -1.39 -9.69
CA GLU A 267 -12.48 -0.94 -9.00
C GLU A 267 -12.68 -0.91 -7.48
N THR A 268 -11.68 -1.41 -6.74
CA THR A 268 -11.77 -1.58 -5.28
C THR A 268 -10.77 -0.74 -4.50
N PHE A 269 -9.74 -0.18 -5.17
CA PHE A 269 -8.69 0.57 -4.49
C PHE A 269 -9.28 1.76 -3.72
N SER A 270 -8.94 1.85 -2.44
CA SER A 270 -9.24 2.98 -1.57
C SER A 270 -7.95 3.41 -0.87
N PRO A 271 -7.58 4.69 -0.92
CA PRO A 271 -6.44 5.18 -0.17
C PRO A 271 -6.72 5.11 1.33
N VAL A 272 -5.65 4.92 2.10
CA VAL A 272 -5.64 4.99 3.57
C VAL A 272 -4.42 5.81 3.98
N ALA A 273 -4.57 6.72 4.94
CA ALA A 273 -3.48 7.55 5.42
C ALA A 273 -2.31 6.69 5.94
N MET A 274 -1.11 7.00 5.50
CA MET A 274 0.09 6.32 5.97
C MET A 274 0.43 6.74 7.40
N LEU A 275 0.83 5.78 8.25
CA LEU A 275 1.24 6.07 9.63
C LEU A 275 2.38 7.11 9.71
N LYS A 276 3.29 7.09 8.74
CA LYS A 276 4.38 8.08 8.66
C LYS A 276 3.84 9.49 8.42
N SER A 277 2.82 9.65 7.59
CA SER A 277 2.17 10.94 7.33
C SER A 277 1.49 11.47 8.60
N VAL A 278 0.80 10.59 9.34
CA VAL A 278 0.21 10.96 10.64
C VAL A 278 1.29 11.43 11.62
N ARG A 279 2.43 10.73 11.71
CA ARG A 279 3.55 11.11 12.59
C ARG A 279 4.17 12.45 12.19
N ILE A 280 4.36 12.69 10.89
CA ILE A 280 4.86 13.98 10.37
C ILE A 280 3.91 15.11 10.76
N MET A 281 2.60 14.94 10.55
CA MET A 281 1.61 15.96 10.89
C MET A 281 1.59 16.28 12.38
N LEU A 282 1.73 15.26 13.25
CA LEU A 282 1.75 15.44 14.68
C LEU A 282 3.09 16.03 15.18
N ALA A 283 4.21 15.73 14.51
CA ALA A 283 5.50 16.38 14.77
C ALA A 283 5.44 17.89 14.43
N ILE A 284 4.79 18.24 13.33
CA ILE A 284 4.53 19.64 12.93
C ILE A 284 3.61 20.32 13.96
N ALA A 285 2.54 19.63 14.37
CA ALA A 285 1.61 20.15 15.37
C ALA A 285 2.27 20.39 16.73
N ALA A 286 3.21 19.54 17.13
CA ALA A 286 4.00 19.75 18.35
C ALA A 286 4.86 21.01 18.25
N PHE A 287 5.54 21.21 17.12
CA PHE A 287 6.46 22.33 16.90
C PHE A 287 5.73 23.69 16.93
N TYR A 288 4.62 23.80 16.19
CA TYR A 288 3.84 25.04 16.08
C TYR A 288 2.78 25.18 17.19
N ASP A 289 2.62 24.20 18.07
CA ASP A 289 1.57 24.12 19.09
C ASP A 289 0.15 24.19 18.51
N TYR A 290 -0.08 23.56 17.35
CA TYR A 290 -1.41 23.51 16.71
C TYR A 290 -2.40 22.70 17.56
N GLU A 291 -3.67 23.06 17.49
CA GLU A 291 -4.77 22.25 18.00
C GLU A 291 -4.86 20.91 17.25
N ILE A 292 -5.23 19.85 17.95
CA ILE A 292 -5.39 18.51 17.41
C ILE A 292 -6.71 17.96 17.94
N TRP A 293 -7.70 17.89 17.08
CA TRP A 293 -9.04 17.42 17.45
C TRP A 293 -9.37 16.13 16.71
N GLN A 294 -10.19 15.29 17.35
CA GLN A 294 -10.61 14.01 16.79
C GLN A 294 -12.12 13.98 16.61
N MET A 295 -12.56 13.48 15.47
CA MET A 295 -13.94 13.18 15.15
C MET A 295 -14.08 11.76 14.62
N ASP A 296 -15.22 11.13 14.90
CA ASP A 296 -15.53 9.75 14.44
C ASP A 296 -16.79 9.78 13.59
N VAL A 297 -16.75 9.17 12.40
CA VAL A 297 -17.89 9.09 11.49
C VAL A 297 -18.70 7.85 11.82
N LYS A 298 -19.93 8.05 12.27
CA LYS A 298 -20.84 6.94 12.50
C LYS A 298 -21.17 6.25 11.17
N THR A 299 -20.98 4.94 11.12
CA THR A 299 -21.33 4.12 9.97
C THR A 299 -20.74 4.64 8.64
N ALA A 300 -19.43 4.91 8.62
CA ALA A 300 -18.73 5.53 7.49
C ALA A 300 -19.06 4.90 6.14
N PHE A 301 -19.01 3.57 6.02
CA PHE A 301 -19.29 2.88 4.77
C PHE A 301 -20.72 3.06 4.26
N LEU A 302 -21.72 3.21 5.16
CA LEU A 302 -23.12 3.43 4.78
C LEU A 302 -23.34 4.81 4.13
N ASN A 303 -22.34 5.70 4.17
CA ASN A 303 -22.39 6.98 3.48
C ASN A 303 -21.97 6.88 2.00
N GLY A 304 -21.23 5.82 1.62
CA GLY A 304 -20.77 5.62 0.25
C GLY A 304 -21.92 5.26 -0.70
N PHE A 305 -21.99 5.89 -1.85
CA PHE A 305 -22.96 5.53 -2.90
C PHE A 305 -22.41 4.40 -3.76
N LEU A 306 -23.30 3.53 -4.21
CA LEU A 306 -23.01 2.46 -5.18
C LEU A 306 -23.55 2.90 -6.55
N GLU A 307 -22.71 2.80 -7.56
CA GLU A 307 -23.06 3.06 -8.95
C GLU A 307 -23.53 1.77 -9.64
N GLU A 308 -23.10 0.62 -9.10
CA GLU A 308 -23.39 -0.71 -9.61
C GLU A 308 -24.74 -1.26 -9.08
N GLY A 309 -25.40 -2.09 -9.88
CA GLY A 309 -26.64 -2.76 -9.51
C GLY A 309 -26.39 -3.99 -8.63
N LEU A 310 -26.26 -3.81 -7.32
CA LEU A 310 -26.00 -4.88 -6.36
C LEU A 310 -27.26 -5.34 -5.65
N TYR A 311 -27.41 -6.65 -5.51
CA TYR A 311 -28.49 -7.30 -4.80
C TYR A 311 -27.96 -8.15 -3.67
N MET A 312 -28.60 -8.08 -2.50
CA MET A 312 -28.21 -8.82 -1.31
C MET A 312 -29.42 -9.53 -0.72
N MET A 313 -29.22 -10.72 -0.19
CA MET A 313 -30.26 -11.42 0.57
C MET A 313 -30.69 -10.59 1.78
N GLN A 314 -31.97 -10.71 2.18
CA GLN A 314 -32.42 -10.05 3.41
C GLN A 314 -31.66 -10.62 4.61
N PRO A 315 -31.34 -9.78 5.63
CA PRO A 315 -30.61 -10.24 6.81
C PRO A 315 -31.40 -11.27 7.62
N GLU A 316 -30.70 -12.29 8.09
CA GLU A 316 -31.23 -13.29 8.95
C GLU A 316 -31.85 -12.65 10.23
N GLY A 317 -33.07 -13.06 10.62
CA GLY A 317 -33.83 -12.49 11.73
C GLY A 317 -34.57 -11.18 11.42
N PHE A 318 -34.39 -10.60 10.22
CA PHE A 318 -35.00 -9.32 9.80
C PHE A 318 -35.61 -9.38 8.39
N VAL A 319 -36.10 -10.55 8.01
CA VAL A 319 -36.81 -10.74 6.74
C VAL A 319 -38.20 -10.09 6.83
N ASP A 320 -38.54 -9.23 5.87
CA ASP A 320 -39.87 -8.60 5.78
C ASP A 320 -40.96 -9.68 5.47
N PRO A 321 -41.95 -9.89 6.35
CA PRO A 321 -43.00 -10.88 6.10
C PRO A 321 -43.80 -10.66 4.81
N LYS A 322 -43.97 -9.40 4.38
CA LYS A 322 -44.68 -9.04 3.14
C LYS A 322 -43.83 -9.17 1.88
N GLY A 323 -42.55 -9.28 2.04
CA GLY A 323 -41.57 -9.37 0.96
C GLY A 323 -40.56 -10.49 1.15
N ALA A 324 -40.93 -11.62 1.72
CA ALA A 324 -40.01 -12.71 2.09
C ALA A 324 -39.18 -13.23 0.89
N ASN A 325 -39.71 -13.20 -0.32
CA ASN A 325 -39.06 -13.64 -1.53
C ASN A 325 -38.25 -12.50 -2.24
N LYS A 326 -38.30 -11.27 -1.72
CA LYS A 326 -37.60 -10.12 -2.26
C LYS A 326 -36.15 -10.02 -1.74
N VAL A 327 -35.32 -9.36 -2.51
CA VAL A 327 -33.93 -9.08 -2.16
C VAL A 327 -33.70 -7.59 -1.92
N CYS A 328 -32.66 -7.26 -1.20
CA CYS A 328 -32.21 -5.89 -0.96
C CYS A 328 -31.43 -5.39 -2.18
N LYS A 329 -31.97 -4.47 -2.97
CA LYS A 329 -31.21 -3.72 -3.96
C LYS A 329 -30.45 -2.63 -3.24
N LEU A 330 -29.13 -2.75 -3.17
CA LEU A 330 -28.27 -1.81 -2.46
C LEU A 330 -28.17 -0.49 -3.23
N ARG A 331 -28.32 0.62 -2.53
CA ARG A 331 -28.12 2.00 -3.02
C ARG A 331 -26.86 2.62 -2.42
N ARG A 332 -26.46 2.10 -1.24
CA ARG A 332 -25.26 2.51 -0.53
C ARG A 332 -24.45 1.30 -0.15
N SER A 333 -23.15 1.53 0.03
CA SER A 333 -22.25 0.46 0.43
C SER A 333 -22.51 0.01 1.87
N ILE A 334 -22.18 -1.24 2.15
CA ILE A 334 -22.22 -1.83 3.50
C ILE A 334 -20.89 -2.48 3.82
N TYR A 335 -20.68 -2.80 5.07
CA TYR A 335 -19.52 -3.58 5.50
C TYR A 335 -19.40 -4.89 4.72
N GLY A 336 -18.19 -5.25 4.32
CA GLY A 336 -17.89 -6.50 3.64
C GLY A 336 -17.93 -6.45 2.10
N LEU A 337 -18.54 -5.43 1.48
CA LEU A 337 -18.40 -5.22 0.04
C LEU A 337 -16.97 -4.81 -0.30
N VAL A 338 -16.41 -5.32 -1.42
CA VAL A 338 -15.03 -5.05 -1.82
C VAL A 338 -14.78 -3.57 -2.17
N GLN A 339 -15.80 -2.86 -2.70
CA GLN A 339 -15.74 -1.43 -3.03
C GLN A 339 -16.19 -0.49 -1.90
N ALA A 340 -16.58 -0.99 -0.73
CA ALA A 340 -17.15 -0.16 0.34
C ALA A 340 -16.23 0.99 0.79
N SER A 341 -14.95 0.70 1.03
CA SER A 341 -13.95 1.69 1.41
C SER A 341 -13.78 2.76 0.33
N ARG A 342 -13.76 2.36 -0.95
CA ARG A 342 -13.64 3.29 -2.08
C ARG A 342 -14.85 4.21 -2.22
N SER A 343 -16.05 3.65 -2.13
CA SER A 343 -17.29 4.43 -2.20
C SER A 343 -17.38 5.46 -1.07
N TRP A 344 -16.97 5.09 0.14
CA TRP A 344 -16.85 6.00 1.27
C TRP A 344 -15.81 7.09 1.01
N ASN A 345 -14.61 6.73 0.59
CA ASN A 345 -13.54 7.69 0.33
C ASN A 345 -13.93 8.70 -0.76
N LYS A 346 -14.53 8.25 -1.89
CA LYS A 346 -15.07 9.13 -2.94
C LYS A 346 -16.11 10.12 -2.37
N ARG A 347 -17.03 9.63 -1.52
CA ARG A 347 -18.06 10.50 -0.91
C ARG A 347 -17.43 11.55 -0.01
N PHE A 348 -16.47 11.14 0.81
CA PHE A 348 -15.77 12.06 1.72
C PHE A 348 -14.95 13.10 0.95
N ASP A 349 -14.17 12.67 -0.03
CA ASP A 349 -13.33 13.52 -0.88
C ASP A 349 -14.16 14.62 -1.56
N ASN A 350 -15.30 14.24 -2.16
CA ASN A 350 -16.21 15.20 -2.79
C ASN A 350 -16.75 16.24 -1.80
N VAL A 351 -17.14 15.82 -0.60
CA VAL A 351 -17.69 16.73 0.43
C VAL A 351 -16.61 17.68 0.91
N ILE A 352 -15.41 17.18 1.20
CA ILE A 352 -14.36 18.02 1.79
C ILE A 352 -13.76 19.01 0.78
N LYS A 353 -13.64 18.57 -0.50
CA LYS A 353 -13.25 19.47 -1.60
C LYS A 353 -14.29 20.56 -1.88
N ALA A 354 -15.58 20.24 -1.77
CA ALA A 354 -16.65 21.23 -1.89
C ALA A 354 -16.59 22.30 -0.80
N PHE A 355 -16.03 22.01 0.36
CA PHE A 355 -15.77 22.99 1.43
C PHE A 355 -14.47 23.78 1.20
N GLY A 356 -13.74 23.51 0.12
CA GLY A 356 -12.53 24.24 -0.26
C GLY A 356 -11.24 23.68 0.32
N PHE A 357 -11.22 22.41 0.75
CA PHE A 357 -9.99 21.70 1.05
C PHE A 357 -9.31 21.24 -0.25
N ILE A 358 -7.99 21.23 -0.23
CA ILE A 358 -7.13 20.72 -1.30
C ILE A 358 -6.45 19.45 -0.77
N GLN A 359 -6.48 18.38 -1.54
CA GLN A 359 -5.79 17.15 -1.25
C GLN A 359 -4.28 17.32 -1.43
N THR A 360 -3.47 16.82 -0.50
CA THR A 360 -2.02 16.96 -0.56
C THR A 360 -1.39 16.01 -1.59
N PHE A 361 -0.26 16.42 -2.15
CA PHE A 361 0.51 15.59 -3.07
C PHE A 361 1.06 14.36 -2.36
N GLY A 362 1.00 13.22 -3.01
CA GLY A 362 1.56 11.95 -2.50
C GLY A 362 0.81 11.30 -1.34
N GLU A 363 -0.25 11.95 -0.78
CA GLU A 363 -1.04 11.41 0.33
C GLU A 363 -2.54 11.72 0.17
N ALA A 364 -3.24 10.78 -0.40
CA ALA A 364 -4.64 10.97 -0.81
C ALA A 364 -5.65 11.09 0.34
N CYS A 365 -5.25 10.84 1.58
CA CYS A 365 -6.10 10.95 2.77
C CYS A 365 -5.77 12.14 3.66
N ILE A 366 -4.92 13.06 3.18
CA ILE A 366 -4.59 14.31 3.87
C ILE A 366 -5.04 15.48 3.01
N TYR A 367 -5.74 16.40 3.66
CA TYR A 367 -6.31 17.59 3.03
C TYR A 367 -5.85 18.83 3.79
N LYS A 368 -5.63 19.91 3.07
CA LYS A 368 -5.21 21.22 3.58
C LYS A 368 -6.19 22.27 3.17
N LYS A 369 -6.50 23.19 4.08
CA LYS A 369 -7.25 24.42 3.80
C LYS A 369 -6.58 25.59 4.47
N VAL A 370 -6.40 26.68 3.72
CA VAL A 370 -5.80 27.93 4.20
C VAL A 370 -6.83 29.04 4.03
N ASN A 371 -6.97 29.88 5.04
CA ASN A 371 -7.81 31.07 5.02
C ASN A 371 -7.08 32.23 5.71
N GLY A 372 -6.43 33.09 4.92
CA GLY A 372 -5.54 34.12 5.45
C GLY A 372 -4.36 33.49 6.23
N SER A 373 -4.24 33.80 7.51
CA SER A 373 -3.23 33.23 8.42
C SER A 373 -3.67 31.92 9.08
N SER A 374 -4.95 31.56 8.94
CA SER A 374 -5.49 30.33 9.54
C SER A 374 -5.24 29.13 8.62
N VAL A 375 -4.68 28.07 9.15
CA VAL A 375 -4.42 26.81 8.44
C VAL A 375 -5.10 25.65 9.15
N ALA A 376 -5.71 24.78 8.37
CA ALA A 376 -6.28 23.53 8.85
C ALA A 376 -5.83 22.35 7.97
N PHE A 377 -5.42 21.27 8.60
CA PHE A 377 -5.16 19.98 7.99
C PHE A 377 -6.19 18.97 8.48
N LEU A 378 -6.67 18.15 7.59
CA LEU A 378 -7.59 17.07 7.88
C LEU A 378 -6.98 15.76 7.41
N ILE A 379 -6.91 14.78 8.30
CA ILE A 379 -6.43 13.43 8.03
C ILE A 379 -7.63 12.48 8.16
N LEU A 380 -7.94 11.77 7.08
CA LEU A 380 -8.96 10.73 7.08
C LEU A 380 -8.30 9.36 7.25
N TYR A 381 -8.67 8.63 8.30
CA TYR A 381 -8.29 7.25 8.48
C TYR A 381 -9.55 6.37 8.65
N VAL A 382 -10.11 5.92 7.53
CA VAL A 382 -11.38 5.16 7.44
C VAL A 382 -12.55 5.94 8.02
N ASP A 383 -12.87 5.79 9.29
CA ASP A 383 -13.92 6.48 10.06
C ASP A 383 -13.38 7.54 11.02
N ASP A 384 -12.12 7.45 11.41
CA ASP A 384 -11.43 8.42 12.25
C ASP A 384 -10.96 9.63 11.45
N ILE A 385 -11.21 10.83 11.97
CA ILE A 385 -10.70 12.08 11.41
C ILE A 385 -9.87 12.80 12.47
N LEU A 386 -8.66 13.20 12.10
CA LEU A 386 -7.90 14.20 12.83
C LEU A 386 -8.02 15.54 12.13
N LEU A 387 -8.35 16.56 12.90
CA LEU A 387 -8.39 17.97 12.47
C LEU A 387 -7.30 18.73 13.23
N ILE A 388 -6.32 19.26 12.49
CA ILE A 388 -5.14 19.93 13.04
C ILE A 388 -5.08 21.35 12.50
N GLY A 389 -4.85 22.37 13.35
CA GLY A 389 -4.73 23.74 12.87
C GLY A 389 -4.38 24.73 13.97
N ASN A 390 -4.18 25.98 13.58
CA ASN A 390 -3.74 27.06 14.45
C ASN A 390 -4.86 28.01 14.94
N ASP A 391 -6.09 27.83 14.45
CA ASP A 391 -7.21 28.74 14.72
C ASP A 391 -8.45 27.94 15.13
N ILE A 392 -8.88 28.10 16.38
CA ILE A 392 -9.99 27.37 16.98
C ILE A 392 -11.32 27.66 16.28
N GLU A 393 -11.60 28.95 15.98
CA GLU A 393 -12.86 29.33 15.33
C GLU A 393 -12.96 28.75 13.92
N PHE A 394 -11.83 28.76 13.20
CA PHE A 394 -11.74 28.14 11.89
C PHE A 394 -11.96 26.62 11.96
N LEU A 395 -11.35 25.94 12.93
CA LEU A 395 -11.54 24.50 13.15
C LEU A 395 -13.01 24.17 13.54
N ASP A 396 -13.65 25.00 14.38
CA ASP A 396 -15.07 24.81 14.75
C ASP A 396 -15.99 24.98 13.53
N SER A 397 -15.69 25.92 12.63
CA SER A 397 -16.43 26.05 11.38
C SER A 397 -16.36 24.79 10.51
N ILE A 398 -15.19 24.15 10.47
CA ILE A 398 -14.97 22.89 9.75
C ILE A 398 -15.75 21.75 10.40
N LYS A 399 -15.69 21.60 11.74
CA LYS A 399 -16.50 20.63 12.48
C LYS A 399 -18.00 20.81 12.22
N GLY A 400 -18.46 22.06 12.24
CA GLY A 400 -19.86 22.40 11.94
C GLY A 400 -20.28 21.94 10.54
N TYR A 401 -19.42 22.11 9.55
CA TYR A 401 -19.67 21.63 8.18
C TYR A 401 -19.69 20.11 8.08
N LEU A 402 -18.74 19.44 8.72
CA LEU A 402 -18.65 17.99 8.75
C LEU A 402 -19.89 17.36 9.42
N ASN A 403 -20.33 17.92 10.56
CA ASN A 403 -21.54 17.47 11.28
C ASN A 403 -22.84 17.65 10.47
N LYS A 404 -22.91 18.65 9.59
CA LYS A 404 -24.02 18.83 8.65
C LYS A 404 -24.00 17.82 7.51
N SER A 405 -22.82 17.37 7.11
CA SER A 405 -22.62 16.49 5.97
C SER A 405 -22.69 15.00 6.29
N PHE A 406 -22.30 14.63 7.52
CA PHE A 406 -22.21 13.26 8.02
C PHE A 406 -22.72 13.19 9.45
N SER A 407 -23.24 12.00 9.85
CA SER A 407 -23.51 11.72 11.26
C SER A 407 -22.19 11.46 11.97
N MET A 408 -21.75 12.39 12.81
CA MET A 408 -20.44 12.34 13.45
C MET A 408 -20.54 12.41 14.97
N LYS A 409 -19.45 11.98 15.61
CA LYS A 409 -19.20 12.20 17.03
C LYS A 409 -17.92 13.04 17.17
N ASP A 410 -18.04 14.20 17.80
CA ASP A 410 -16.89 14.98 18.22
C ASP A 410 -16.29 14.34 19.49
N LEU A 411 -15.01 13.97 19.44
CA LEU A 411 -14.30 13.36 20.54
C LEU A 411 -13.43 14.38 21.31
N GLY A 412 -13.45 15.66 20.89
CA GLY A 412 -12.68 16.74 21.48
C GLY A 412 -11.19 16.70 21.10
N GLU A 413 -10.32 17.11 22.04
CA GLU A 413 -8.87 17.02 21.85
C GLU A 413 -8.45 15.55 21.67
N ALA A 414 -7.58 15.29 20.67
CA ALA A 414 -7.17 13.95 20.30
C ALA A 414 -6.33 13.29 21.41
N ALA A 415 -6.94 12.39 22.14
CA ALA A 415 -6.28 11.59 23.19
C ALA A 415 -5.76 10.25 22.65
N TYR A 416 -6.34 9.74 21.58
CA TYR A 416 -5.99 8.48 20.94
C TYR A 416 -6.12 8.59 19.43
N ILE A 417 -5.26 7.92 18.69
CA ILE A 417 -5.42 7.65 17.28
C ILE A 417 -5.00 6.21 16.99
N LEU A 418 -5.85 5.42 16.31
CA LEU A 418 -5.54 4.03 15.95
C LEU A 418 -5.10 3.17 17.16
N GLY A 419 -5.67 3.40 18.33
CA GLY A 419 -5.28 2.70 19.57
C GLY A 419 -3.94 3.15 20.16
N ILE A 420 -3.30 4.18 19.59
CA ILE A 420 -2.08 4.82 20.10
C ILE A 420 -2.52 5.97 20.99
N LYS A 421 -2.05 5.99 22.25
CA LYS A 421 -2.29 7.11 23.15
C LYS A 421 -1.42 8.29 22.77
N ILE A 422 -2.05 9.46 22.67
CA ILE A 422 -1.37 10.74 22.45
C ILE A 422 -1.21 11.40 23.82
N TYR A 423 0.02 11.69 24.20
CA TYR A 423 0.37 12.53 25.35
C TYR A 423 0.83 13.89 24.82
N ARG A 424 0.37 14.99 25.42
CA ARG A 424 0.73 16.33 25.00
C ARG A 424 1.19 17.15 26.19
N ASP A 425 2.34 17.81 26.06
CA ASP A 425 2.84 18.82 26.98
C ASP A 425 3.07 20.13 26.20
N ARG A 426 2.09 21.02 26.28
CA ARG A 426 2.12 22.31 25.55
C ARG A 426 3.22 23.23 26.06
N SER A 427 3.51 23.19 27.39
CA SER A 427 4.55 24.02 27.99
C SER A 427 5.93 23.75 27.42
N ARG A 428 6.18 22.49 27.05
CA ARG A 428 7.44 22.01 26.46
C ARG A 428 7.35 21.79 24.93
N ARG A 429 6.20 22.00 24.34
CA ARG A 429 5.89 21.70 22.93
C ARG A 429 6.23 20.26 22.57
N LEU A 430 5.82 19.32 23.42
CA LEU A 430 6.07 17.89 23.23
C LEU A 430 4.78 17.15 22.94
N ILE A 431 4.87 16.20 22.01
CA ILE A 431 3.86 15.15 21.77
C ILE A 431 4.54 13.79 21.91
N GLY A 432 3.95 12.90 22.69
CA GLY A 432 4.44 11.54 22.91
C GLY A 432 3.39 10.50 22.52
N PHE A 433 3.82 9.44 21.85
CA PHE A 433 2.97 8.30 21.46
C PHE A 433 3.30 7.08 22.29
N SER A 434 2.28 6.45 22.87
CA SER A 434 2.41 5.23 23.65
C SER A 434 1.39 4.17 23.23
N GLN A 435 1.83 2.93 23.25
CA GLN A 435 0.99 1.75 23.05
C GLN A 435 0.95 0.84 24.28
N SER A 436 1.14 1.36 25.50
CA SER A 436 1.20 0.57 26.72
C SER A 436 0.01 -0.38 26.88
N THR A 437 -1.21 0.11 26.69
CA THR A 437 -2.46 -0.70 26.76
C THR A 437 -2.50 -1.79 25.69
N TYR A 438 -2.07 -1.49 24.47
CA TYR A 438 -1.98 -2.48 23.39
C TYR A 438 -0.96 -3.57 23.72
N ILE A 439 0.23 -3.18 24.17
CA ILE A 439 1.28 -4.13 24.56
C ILE A 439 0.80 -5.03 25.71
N ASP A 440 0.09 -4.50 26.71
CA ASP A 440 -0.50 -5.32 27.77
C ASP A 440 -1.50 -6.35 27.24
N LYS A 441 -2.37 -5.97 26.29
CA LYS A 441 -3.30 -6.93 25.63
C LYS A 441 -2.53 -8.01 24.88
N VAL A 442 -1.47 -7.65 24.14
CA VAL A 442 -0.60 -8.61 23.43
C VAL A 442 0.08 -9.56 24.41
N LEU A 443 0.63 -9.05 25.51
CA LEU A 443 1.29 -9.88 26.53
C LEU A 443 0.30 -10.87 27.17
N LYS A 444 -0.93 -10.45 27.51
CA LYS A 444 -1.99 -11.32 28.03
C LYS A 444 -2.37 -12.41 27.00
N LYS A 445 -2.60 -12.02 25.73
CA LYS A 445 -2.95 -12.95 24.64
C LYS A 445 -1.94 -14.09 24.49
N PHE A 446 -0.66 -13.80 24.60
CA PHE A 446 0.41 -14.80 24.46
C PHE A 446 0.90 -15.38 25.79
N LYS A 447 0.18 -15.14 26.91
CA LYS A 447 0.51 -15.62 28.28
C LYS A 447 1.92 -15.20 28.74
N MET A 448 2.31 -13.98 28.34
CA MET A 448 3.62 -13.38 28.67
C MET A 448 3.52 -12.27 29.73
N ASP A 449 2.31 -12.00 30.25
CA ASP A 449 2.06 -10.98 31.28
C ASP A 449 2.79 -11.25 32.60
N GLN A 450 3.03 -12.55 32.94
CA GLN A 450 3.81 -12.94 34.11
C GLN A 450 5.29 -13.28 33.81
N ALA A 451 5.72 -13.17 32.52
CA ALA A 451 7.07 -13.49 32.13
C ALA A 451 8.08 -12.51 32.73
N LYS A 452 9.33 -12.95 32.92
CA LYS A 452 10.44 -12.05 33.31
C LYS A 452 10.66 -10.97 32.26
N LYS A 453 10.99 -9.73 32.70
CA LYS A 453 11.32 -8.61 31.80
C LYS A 453 12.66 -8.88 31.09
N GLY A 454 12.71 -8.64 29.79
CA GLY A 454 13.92 -8.75 28.94
C GLY A 454 14.61 -7.39 28.77
N PHE A 455 15.92 -7.40 28.54
CA PHE A 455 16.70 -6.18 28.35
C PHE A 455 16.88 -5.83 26.88
N LEU A 456 17.04 -6.84 26.01
CA LEU A 456 17.29 -6.69 24.59
C LEU A 456 16.23 -7.44 23.76
N PRO A 457 15.78 -6.88 22.64
CA PRO A 457 14.83 -7.55 21.74
C PRO A 457 15.52 -8.67 20.92
N VAL A 458 16.83 -8.54 20.64
CA VAL A 458 17.69 -9.54 20.01
C VAL A 458 18.89 -9.77 20.90
N LEU A 459 19.16 -11.03 21.24
CA LEU A 459 20.35 -11.40 21.99
C LEU A 459 21.55 -11.52 21.05
N GLN A 460 22.69 -10.98 21.47
CA GLN A 460 23.95 -11.12 20.73
C GLN A 460 24.31 -12.61 20.52
N GLY A 461 24.83 -12.93 19.34
CA GLY A 461 25.23 -14.30 18.97
C GLY A 461 24.08 -15.24 18.59
N VAL A 462 22.81 -14.85 18.81
CA VAL A 462 21.67 -15.66 18.35
C VAL A 462 21.43 -15.39 16.85
N LYS A 463 21.70 -16.41 16.03
CA LYS A 463 21.42 -16.39 14.59
C LYS A 463 20.20 -17.28 14.31
N LEU A 464 19.16 -16.68 13.72
CA LEU A 464 17.99 -17.42 13.26
C LEU A 464 18.22 -17.88 11.82
N SER A 465 17.98 -19.17 11.54
CA SER A 465 18.20 -19.77 10.22
C SER A 465 17.15 -20.81 9.90
N LYS A 466 17.06 -21.18 8.61
CA LYS A 466 16.18 -22.25 8.13
C LYS A 466 16.57 -23.64 8.67
N THR A 467 17.81 -23.83 9.15
CA THR A 467 18.24 -25.09 9.76
C THR A 467 17.53 -25.40 11.07
N GLN A 468 16.97 -24.37 11.73
CA GLN A 468 16.18 -24.48 12.96
C GLN A 468 14.68 -24.75 12.70
N CYS A 469 14.27 -24.85 11.42
CA CYS A 469 12.90 -25.18 11.07
C CYS A 469 12.62 -26.66 11.36
N PRO A 470 11.39 -27.03 11.82
CA PRO A 470 11.03 -28.41 12.12
C PRO A 470 11.09 -29.30 10.87
N THR A 471 11.91 -30.35 10.93
CA THR A 471 12.06 -31.35 9.87
C THR A 471 11.33 -32.64 10.19
N THR A 472 11.25 -33.00 11.49
CA THR A 472 10.58 -34.22 11.97
C THR A 472 9.11 -34.00 12.28
N ALA A 473 8.34 -35.09 12.32
CA ALA A 473 6.92 -35.02 12.73
C ALA A 473 6.77 -34.57 14.19
N GLU A 474 7.70 -35.00 15.06
CA GLU A 474 7.69 -34.62 16.47
C GLU A 474 7.92 -33.10 16.68
N ASP A 475 8.87 -32.52 15.92
CA ASP A 475 9.13 -31.08 16.03
C ASP A 475 7.96 -30.24 15.47
N ARG A 476 7.28 -30.75 14.42
CA ARG A 476 6.07 -30.10 13.90
C ARG A 476 4.93 -30.14 14.91
N GLU A 477 4.75 -31.26 15.62
CA GLU A 477 3.72 -31.38 16.64
C GLU A 477 3.98 -30.40 17.82
N LYS A 478 5.25 -30.19 18.23
CA LYS A 478 5.61 -29.19 19.26
C LYS A 478 5.22 -27.76 18.88
N MET A 479 5.19 -27.46 17.57
CA MET A 479 4.93 -26.12 17.05
C MET A 479 3.48 -25.91 16.57
N LYS A 480 2.66 -26.96 16.53
CA LYS A 480 1.31 -26.98 15.96
C LYS A 480 0.38 -25.93 16.59
N ASP A 481 0.39 -25.85 17.92
CA ASP A 481 -0.48 -24.97 18.68
C ASP A 481 0.17 -23.62 19.01
N VAL A 482 1.38 -23.37 18.51
CA VAL A 482 2.10 -22.11 18.76
C VAL A 482 1.59 -21.03 17.79
N PRO A 483 0.98 -19.94 18.30
CA PRO A 483 0.41 -18.89 17.45
C PRO A 483 1.48 -17.94 16.90
N TYR A 484 2.50 -18.50 16.21
CA TYR A 484 3.67 -17.76 15.77
C TYR A 484 3.34 -16.57 14.87
N ALA A 485 2.58 -16.80 13.79
CA ALA A 485 2.21 -15.75 12.84
C ALA A 485 1.38 -14.64 13.51
N SER A 486 0.48 -15.01 14.43
CA SER A 486 -0.31 -14.05 15.21
C SER A 486 0.56 -13.19 16.13
N ALA A 487 1.60 -13.77 16.75
CA ALA A 487 2.53 -13.03 17.59
C ALA A 487 3.38 -12.06 16.76
N ILE A 488 3.93 -12.52 15.62
CA ILE A 488 4.68 -11.67 14.69
C ILE A 488 3.80 -10.50 14.22
N GLY A 489 2.56 -10.75 13.80
CA GLY A 489 1.64 -9.69 13.36
C GLY A 489 1.34 -8.68 14.47
N SER A 490 1.13 -9.14 15.70
CA SER A 490 0.87 -8.25 16.84
C SER A 490 2.09 -7.37 17.17
N ILE A 491 3.29 -7.93 17.17
CA ILE A 491 4.53 -7.17 17.42
C ILE A 491 4.81 -6.23 16.24
N MET A 492 4.56 -6.65 15.02
CA MET A 492 4.74 -5.82 13.80
C MET A 492 3.86 -4.57 13.87
N TYR A 493 2.63 -4.68 14.33
CA TYR A 493 1.78 -3.50 14.54
C TYR A 493 2.37 -2.53 15.57
N ALA A 494 2.87 -3.03 16.72
CA ALA A 494 3.55 -2.19 17.70
C ALA A 494 4.78 -1.51 17.09
N MET A 495 5.59 -2.25 16.34
CA MET A 495 6.77 -1.76 15.64
C MET A 495 6.42 -0.65 14.64
N MET A 496 5.44 -0.86 13.80
CA MET A 496 5.04 0.14 12.78
C MET A 496 4.48 1.43 13.37
N CYS A 497 3.83 1.36 14.54
CA CYS A 497 3.19 2.52 15.15
C CYS A 497 4.16 3.38 15.96
N THR A 498 4.89 2.78 16.94
CA THR A 498 5.64 3.55 17.95
C THR A 498 6.96 2.94 18.36
N ARG A 499 7.32 1.72 17.88
CA ARG A 499 8.44 0.95 18.42
C ARG A 499 9.48 0.61 17.33
N PRO A 500 10.22 1.62 16.81
CA PRO A 500 11.32 1.39 15.87
C PRO A 500 12.42 0.47 16.42
N ASP A 501 12.62 0.46 17.74
CA ASP A 501 13.60 -0.32 18.47
C ASP A 501 13.45 -1.85 18.35
N VAL A 502 12.28 -2.36 17.98
CA VAL A 502 12.08 -3.80 17.71
C VAL A 502 12.09 -4.13 16.20
N CYS A 503 12.41 -3.18 15.35
CA CYS A 503 12.32 -3.34 13.89
C CYS A 503 13.25 -4.44 13.36
N LEU A 504 14.51 -4.47 13.80
CA LEU A 504 15.46 -5.53 13.44
C LEU A 504 14.96 -6.90 13.90
N SER A 505 14.57 -7.01 15.17
CA SER A 505 14.16 -8.28 15.76
C SER A 505 12.95 -8.90 15.05
N ILE A 506 11.96 -8.07 14.70
CA ILE A 506 10.78 -8.52 13.95
C ILE A 506 11.10 -8.83 12.49
N SER A 507 12.04 -8.09 11.87
CA SER A 507 12.54 -8.40 10.52
C SER A 507 13.22 -9.76 10.48
N LEU A 508 14.02 -10.12 11.49
CA LEU A 508 14.69 -11.41 11.58
C LEU A 508 13.69 -12.57 11.84
N ALA A 509 12.84 -12.43 12.88
CA ALA A 509 11.89 -13.48 13.24
C ALA A 509 10.80 -13.67 12.15
N GLY A 510 10.36 -12.61 11.50
CA GLY A 510 9.33 -12.64 10.47
C GLY A 510 9.67 -13.50 9.24
N ARG A 511 10.94 -13.78 8.98
CA ARG A 511 11.40 -14.62 7.84
C ARG A 511 10.97 -16.08 7.94
N HIS A 512 10.70 -16.55 9.16
CA HIS A 512 10.44 -17.95 9.46
C HIS A 512 8.96 -18.28 9.67
N GLN A 513 8.02 -17.38 9.31
CA GLN A 513 6.57 -17.54 9.56
C GLN A 513 5.96 -18.77 8.89
N SER A 514 6.50 -19.22 7.76
CA SER A 514 5.96 -20.38 7.00
C SER A 514 6.25 -21.72 7.66
N ASN A 515 7.35 -21.83 8.43
CA ASN A 515 7.75 -23.06 9.10
C ASN A 515 8.61 -22.75 10.34
N PRO A 516 8.04 -22.15 11.40
CA PRO A 516 8.80 -21.73 12.57
C PRO A 516 9.21 -22.92 13.45
N GLY A 517 10.43 -22.90 13.99
CA GLY A 517 10.90 -23.84 14.98
C GLY A 517 10.90 -23.25 16.41
N VAL A 518 11.29 -24.08 17.38
CA VAL A 518 11.31 -23.73 18.83
C VAL A 518 12.21 -22.53 19.12
N ASP A 519 13.37 -22.45 18.44
CA ASP A 519 14.30 -21.32 18.61
C ASP A 519 13.71 -20.01 18.06
N HIS A 520 13.01 -20.08 16.92
CA HIS A 520 12.30 -18.94 16.37
C HIS A 520 11.22 -18.44 17.35
N TRP A 521 10.46 -19.36 17.99
CA TRP A 521 9.49 -19.00 19.03
C TRP A 521 10.15 -18.40 20.27
N THR A 522 11.31 -18.88 20.64
CA THR A 522 12.11 -18.34 21.75
C THR A 522 12.55 -16.91 21.47
N ALA A 523 12.97 -16.61 20.23
CA ALA A 523 13.28 -15.25 19.81
C ALA A 523 12.05 -14.32 19.91
N VAL A 524 10.87 -14.76 19.44
CA VAL A 524 9.62 -13.98 19.59
C VAL A 524 9.28 -13.71 21.05
N LYS A 525 9.42 -14.72 21.92
CA LYS A 525 9.25 -14.53 23.38
C LYS A 525 10.21 -13.51 23.97
N ASN A 526 11.45 -13.43 23.48
CA ASN A 526 12.41 -12.42 23.93
C ASN A 526 11.98 -11.00 23.51
N ILE A 527 11.44 -10.82 22.30
CA ILE A 527 10.86 -9.54 21.88
C ILE A 527 9.69 -9.15 22.82
N LEU A 528 8.79 -10.08 23.14
CA LEU A 528 7.69 -9.83 24.07
C LEU A 528 8.17 -9.46 25.50
N LYS A 529 9.23 -10.12 26.01
CA LYS A 529 9.85 -9.77 27.30
C LYS A 529 10.44 -8.36 27.29
N TYR A 530 11.08 -7.97 26.19
CA TYR A 530 11.61 -6.63 25.98
C TYR A 530 10.49 -5.58 25.93
N LEU A 531 9.44 -5.85 25.16
CA LEU A 531 8.25 -4.99 25.10
C LEU A 531 7.60 -4.83 26.48
N LYS A 532 7.53 -5.91 27.29
CA LYS A 532 7.04 -5.86 28.68
C LYS A 532 7.88 -4.91 29.56
N ARG A 533 9.20 -4.89 29.38
CA ARG A 533 10.10 -3.98 30.13
C ARG A 533 9.89 -2.54 29.72
N THR A 534 9.70 -2.29 28.43
CA THR A 534 9.73 -0.96 27.81
C THR A 534 8.35 -0.46 27.38
N LYS A 535 7.26 -1.08 27.89
CA LYS A 535 5.87 -0.76 27.50
C LYS A 535 5.47 0.69 27.76
N ASP A 536 6.07 1.30 28.78
CA ASP A 536 5.77 2.66 29.23
C ASP A 536 6.62 3.73 28.51
N MET A 537 7.45 3.33 27.54
CA MET A 537 8.20 4.27 26.71
C MET A 537 7.29 4.95 25.69
N PHE A 538 7.63 6.20 25.39
CA PHE A 538 6.97 7.03 24.40
C PHE A 538 7.89 7.29 23.21
N LEU A 539 7.32 7.30 22.00
CA LEU A 539 7.94 7.94 20.85
C LEU A 539 7.60 9.43 20.93
N ILE A 540 8.61 10.28 21.09
CA ILE A 540 8.44 11.71 21.43
C ILE A 540 8.83 12.58 20.24
N TYR A 541 8.04 13.63 20.01
CA TYR A 541 8.30 14.71 19.06
C TYR A 541 8.35 16.02 19.83
N GLY A 542 9.40 16.80 19.63
CA GLY A 542 9.61 18.09 20.25
C GLY A 542 11.05 18.31 20.68
N GLY A 543 11.38 19.56 20.97
CA GLY A 543 12.71 19.96 21.47
C GLY A 543 13.64 20.51 20.39
N ASP A 544 13.36 20.35 19.10
CA ASP A 544 14.15 20.95 18.04
C ASP A 544 13.86 22.46 17.92
N LYS A 545 14.91 23.22 17.54
CA LYS A 545 14.76 24.66 17.26
C LYS A 545 14.23 24.94 15.86
N GLU A 546 14.40 23.99 14.95
CA GLU A 546 14.00 24.08 13.56
C GLU A 546 13.40 22.75 13.10
N LEU A 547 12.39 22.83 12.25
CA LEU A 547 11.81 21.64 11.61
C LEU A 547 12.67 21.20 10.44
N ILE A 548 13.62 20.32 10.70
CA ILE A 548 14.51 19.75 9.67
C ILE A 548 14.29 18.23 9.62
N VAL A 549 14.14 17.72 8.43
CA VAL A 549 14.12 16.26 8.18
C VAL A 549 15.55 15.77 8.06
N ASN A 550 15.94 14.85 8.93
CA ASN A 550 17.23 14.16 8.86
C ASN A 550 17.01 12.67 8.59
N GLY A 551 17.71 12.13 7.58
CA GLY A 551 17.74 10.70 7.27
C GLY A 551 19.00 10.07 7.83
N TYR A 552 18.90 8.83 8.34
CA TYR A 552 20.05 8.02 8.79
C TYR A 552 19.96 6.67 8.11
N VAL A 553 21.08 6.18 7.62
CA VAL A 553 21.15 4.90 6.91
C VAL A 553 22.33 4.06 7.41
N ASP A 554 22.10 2.76 7.53
CA ASP A 554 23.13 1.76 7.82
C ASP A 554 22.88 0.47 7.05
N ALA A 555 23.96 -0.31 6.83
CA ALA A 555 23.90 -1.64 6.26
C ALA A 555 24.96 -2.53 6.89
N SER A 556 24.52 -3.63 7.51
CA SER A 556 25.43 -4.67 7.99
C SER A 556 25.79 -5.61 6.82
N PHE A 557 27.08 -5.94 6.71
CA PHE A 557 27.58 -6.81 5.67
C PHE A 557 27.38 -8.29 6.02
N ASP A 558 26.85 -9.10 5.08
CA ASP A 558 26.82 -10.57 5.12
C ASP A 558 26.27 -11.18 6.41
N THR A 559 25.15 -10.65 6.93
CA THR A 559 24.62 -11.02 8.25
C THR A 559 23.64 -12.18 8.26
N ASP A 560 23.02 -12.52 7.12
CA ASP A 560 22.05 -13.59 7.03
C ASP A 560 22.73 -14.96 6.88
N PRO A 561 22.51 -15.90 7.80
CA PRO A 561 23.18 -17.20 7.77
C PRO A 561 22.69 -18.12 6.64
N ASP A 562 21.53 -17.86 6.04
CA ASP A 562 20.93 -18.72 5.03
C ASP A 562 21.38 -18.40 3.60
N ASP A 563 21.70 -17.12 3.30
CA ASP A 563 22.05 -16.68 1.94
C ASP A 563 23.05 -15.52 1.88
N SER A 564 23.72 -15.24 2.99
CA SER A 564 24.81 -14.24 3.11
C SER A 564 24.41 -12.82 2.67
N LYS A 565 23.11 -12.47 2.68
CA LYS A 565 22.65 -11.15 2.36
C LYS A 565 22.76 -10.19 3.53
N SER A 566 23.06 -8.94 3.21
CA SER A 566 23.15 -7.85 4.16
C SER A 566 21.77 -7.44 4.70
N GLN A 567 21.76 -6.92 5.94
CA GLN A 567 20.60 -6.23 6.50
C GLN A 567 20.79 -4.74 6.32
N THR A 568 19.75 -4.03 5.86
CA THR A 568 19.73 -2.57 5.77
C THR A 568 18.72 -1.97 6.71
N GLY A 569 19.03 -0.79 7.21
CA GLY A 569 18.15 0.00 8.05
C GLY A 569 18.19 1.47 7.67
N TYR A 570 17.04 2.14 7.83
CA TYR A 570 16.98 3.59 7.79
C TYR A 570 16.04 4.14 8.86
N VAL A 571 16.30 5.36 9.28
CA VAL A 571 15.43 6.17 10.14
C VAL A 571 15.39 7.59 9.58
N PHE A 572 14.20 8.12 9.41
CA PHE A 572 13.98 9.56 9.18
C PHE A 572 13.41 10.18 10.44
N THR A 573 13.98 11.32 10.86
CA THR A 573 13.56 12.07 12.03
C THR A 573 13.03 13.45 11.65
N LEU A 574 12.08 13.95 12.43
CA LEU A 574 11.53 15.31 12.35
C LEU A 574 11.16 15.75 13.75
N ASN A 575 11.54 16.97 14.14
CA ASN A 575 11.29 17.53 15.47
C ASN A 575 11.74 16.56 16.59
N GLY A 576 12.97 16.04 16.49
CA GLY A 576 13.59 15.18 17.48
C GLY A 576 13.08 13.73 17.53
N GLY A 577 12.02 13.37 16.80
CA GLY A 577 11.41 12.05 16.82
C GLY A 577 11.47 11.31 15.49
N ALA A 578 11.48 9.97 15.51
CA ALA A 578 11.44 9.14 14.31
C ALA A 578 10.06 9.19 13.66
N VAL A 579 9.99 9.56 12.37
CA VAL A 579 8.74 9.61 11.60
C VAL A 579 8.60 8.46 10.60
N SER A 580 9.70 7.93 10.08
CA SER A 580 9.74 6.75 9.23
C SER A 580 10.97 5.90 9.51
N TRP A 581 10.84 4.57 9.46
CA TRP A 581 11.93 3.63 9.71
C TRP A 581 11.67 2.29 9.02
N CYS A 582 12.74 1.58 8.75
CA CYS A 582 12.69 0.24 8.18
C CYS A 582 13.94 -0.55 8.53
N SER A 583 13.78 -1.86 8.72
CA SER A 583 14.86 -2.83 8.76
C SER A 583 14.51 -3.97 7.83
N SER A 584 15.30 -4.23 6.80
CA SER A 584 15.01 -5.23 5.79
C SER A 584 16.26 -5.93 5.28
N LYS A 585 16.10 -7.21 4.92
CA LYS A 585 17.13 -7.98 4.22
C LYS A 585 17.29 -7.46 2.81
N GLN A 586 18.51 -7.22 2.38
CA GLN A 586 18.77 -6.76 1.02
C GLN A 586 18.36 -7.81 0.01
N SER A 587 17.41 -7.47 -0.84
CA SER A 587 17.21 -8.13 -2.12
C SER A 587 17.85 -7.31 -3.25
N VAL A 588 17.78 -6.00 -3.20
CA VAL A 588 18.53 -4.93 -3.92
C VAL A 588 18.05 -3.57 -3.33
N VAL A 589 18.80 -2.89 -2.46
CA VAL A 589 18.17 -1.91 -1.52
C VAL A 589 18.58 -0.45 -1.66
N ALA A 590 19.48 -0.09 -2.56
CA ALA A 590 19.93 1.31 -2.62
C ALA A 590 18.82 2.34 -2.95
N GLY A 591 17.72 1.93 -3.61
CA GLY A 591 16.67 2.84 -4.06
C GLY A 591 15.58 3.19 -3.04
N SER A 592 15.32 2.35 -2.02
CA SER A 592 14.15 2.55 -1.15
C SER A 592 14.30 3.72 -0.18
N THR A 593 15.48 3.95 0.37
CA THR A 593 15.74 5.05 1.31
C THR A 593 15.71 6.41 0.63
N SER A 594 16.30 6.51 -0.57
CA SER A 594 16.31 7.76 -1.35
C SER A 594 14.90 8.15 -1.78
N ASN A 595 14.11 7.18 -2.25
CA ASN A 595 12.71 7.42 -2.64
C ASN A 595 11.86 7.85 -1.44
N GLU A 596 12.12 7.29 -0.25
CA GLU A 596 11.45 7.70 0.98
C GLU A 596 11.78 9.14 1.35
N GLY A 597 13.06 9.53 1.21
CA GLY A 597 13.52 10.90 1.43
C GLY A 597 12.88 11.90 0.46
N VAL A 598 12.88 11.60 -0.83
CA VAL A 598 12.24 12.46 -1.86
C VAL A 598 10.76 12.62 -1.59
N TRP A 599 10.03 11.51 -1.37
CA TRP A 599 8.62 11.58 -1.04
C TRP A 599 8.37 12.46 0.20
N MET A 600 9.20 12.33 1.22
CA MET A 600 9.04 13.11 2.45
C MET A 600 9.28 14.60 2.21
N LYS A 601 10.31 14.95 1.42
CA LYS A 601 10.60 16.33 1.01
C LYS A 601 9.43 16.92 0.22
N GLU A 602 8.92 16.20 -0.78
CA GLU A 602 7.79 16.65 -1.60
C GLU A 602 6.52 16.82 -0.77
N PHE A 603 6.19 15.84 0.08
CA PHE A 603 5.02 15.90 0.95
C PHE A 603 5.08 17.09 1.92
N ILE A 604 6.21 17.28 2.61
CA ILE A 604 6.39 18.39 3.57
C ILE A 604 6.38 19.75 2.85
N SER A 605 6.97 19.83 1.66
CA SER A 605 6.95 21.05 0.84
C SER A 605 5.53 21.42 0.41
N ASP A 606 4.71 20.43 0.02
CA ASP A 606 3.31 20.64 -0.35
C ASP A 606 2.45 21.11 0.82
N LEU A 607 2.76 20.69 2.05
CA LEU A 607 2.07 21.23 3.24
C LEU A 607 2.25 22.73 3.38
N GLY A 608 3.40 23.29 2.93
CA GLY A 608 3.67 24.73 2.86
C GLY A 608 3.76 25.43 4.22
N VAL A 609 4.01 24.67 5.30
CA VAL A 609 4.14 25.21 6.68
C VAL A 609 5.58 25.16 7.20
N ILE A 610 6.51 24.55 6.44
CA ILE A 610 7.92 24.44 6.80
C ILE A 610 8.76 25.20 5.77
N PRO A 611 9.28 26.40 6.09
CA PRO A 611 10.09 27.17 5.15
C PRO A 611 11.37 26.45 4.69
N SER A 612 11.97 25.64 5.56
CA SER A 612 13.19 24.88 5.28
C SER A 612 12.98 23.62 4.44
N ALA A 613 11.72 23.22 4.15
CA ALA A 613 11.41 22.01 3.40
C ALA A 613 11.89 22.04 1.93
N SER A 614 12.11 23.23 1.36
CA SER A 614 12.66 23.42 0.03
C SER A 614 14.18 23.22 -0.05
N GLY A 615 14.85 23.07 1.11
CA GLY A 615 16.30 22.87 1.20
C GLY A 615 16.76 21.46 0.84
N LEU A 616 18.08 21.26 0.86
CA LEU A 616 18.72 19.95 0.70
C LEU A 616 18.36 19.04 1.88
N MET A 617 17.86 17.82 1.58
CA MET A 617 17.63 16.82 2.61
C MET A 617 18.94 16.12 2.95
N LYS A 618 19.33 16.13 4.24
CA LYS A 618 20.54 15.45 4.72
C LYS A 618 20.27 13.99 5.03
N ILE A 619 21.09 13.11 4.45
CA ILE A 619 21.11 11.68 4.76
C ILE A 619 22.48 11.34 5.34
N PHE A 620 22.50 10.94 6.60
CA PHE A 620 23.71 10.57 7.33
C PHE A 620 24.05 9.10 7.12
N CYS A 621 25.30 8.81 6.78
CA CYS A 621 25.84 7.48 6.57
C CYS A 621 27.24 7.39 7.19
N ASP A 622 27.58 6.27 7.84
CA ASP A 622 28.90 6.03 8.44
C ASP A 622 29.86 5.34 7.45
N ASN A 623 29.35 4.72 6.38
CA ASN A 623 30.14 4.02 5.39
C ASN A 623 30.72 4.95 4.33
N THR A 624 32.02 5.27 4.48
CA THR A 624 32.74 6.16 3.54
C THR A 624 32.79 5.64 2.11
N GLY A 625 32.82 4.32 1.90
CA GLY A 625 32.77 3.72 0.56
C GLY A 625 31.43 3.92 -0.13
N ALA A 626 30.32 3.84 0.62
CA ALA A 626 28.99 4.13 0.09
C ALA A 626 28.81 5.60 -0.25
N ILE A 627 29.37 6.51 0.57
CA ILE A 627 29.36 7.96 0.31
C ILE A 627 30.13 8.27 -0.96
N ALA A 628 31.38 7.81 -1.08
CA ALA A 628 32.21 8.02 -2.26
C ALA A 628 31.54 7.49 -3.54
N LEU A 629 30.92 6.30 -3.48
CA LEU A 629 30.16 5.74 -4.60
C LEU A 629 28.95 6.59 -5.02
N ALA A 630 28.29 7.26 -4.09
CA ALA A 630 27.15 8.11 -4.38
C ALA A 630 27.57 9.47 -4.98
N GLU A 631 28.74 9.98 -4.60
CA GLU A 631 29.30 11.27 -5.07
C GLU A 631 30.10 11.15 -6.37
N GLU A 632 30.68 9.96 -6.66
CA GLU A 632 31.53 9.78 -7.85
C GLU A 632 30.76 9.88 -9.16
N SER A 633 31.24 10.75 -10.06
CA SER A 633 30.71 10.93 -11.43
C SER A 633 31.22 9.90 -12.46
N ILE A 634 32.09 8.95 -12.09
CA ILE A 634 32.83 8.08 -13.03
C ILE A 634 32.09 6.76 -13.30
N PHE A 635 31.86 6.48 -14.57
CA PHE A 635 31.25 5.24 -15.08
C PHE A 635 32.21 4.02 -14.99
N HIS A 636 32.03 3.13 -14.04
CA HIS A 636 32.68 1.81 -14.07
C HIS A 636 31.94 0.82 -14.97
N LYS A 637 32.59 0.36 -16.06
CA LYS A 637 32.03 -0.48 -17.14
C LYS A 637 31.60 -1.91 -16.74
N ARG A 638 31.78 -2.36 -15.48
CA ARG A 638 31.67 -3.78 -15.10
C ARG A 638 30.42 -4.23 -14.34
N THR A 639 29.44 -3.36 -14.03
CA THR A 639 28.30 -3.73 -13.19
C THR A 639 26.96 -3.30 -13.80
N LYS A 640 26.52 -4.00 -14.85
CA LYS A 640 25.30 -3.66 -15.60
C LYS A 640 23.98 -3.73 -14.79
N HIS A 641 23.89 -4.57 -13.75
CA HIS A 641 22.67 -4.75 -12.98
C HIS A 641 22.55 -3.87 -11.72
N ILE A 642 23.66 -3.42 -11.18
CA ILE A 642 23.74 -2.48 -10.06
C ILE A 642 23.52 -1.03 -10.55
N LYS A 643 23.72 -0.77 -11.83
CA LYS A 643 23.77 0.56 -12.45
C LYS A 643 22.48 1.41 -12.33
N ARG A 644 21.29 0.82 -12.42
CA ARG A 644 20.06 1.65 -12.49
C ARG A 644 19.72 2.30 -11.14
N ARG A 645 19.91 1.62 -10.03
CA ARG A 645 19.57 2.14 -8.69
C ARG A 645 20.64 3.08 -8.12
N PHE A 646 21.91 2.83 -8.44
CA PHE A 646 22.98 3.77 -8.13
C PHE A 646 22.85 5.10 -8.90
N ASN A 647 22.40 5.04 -10.15
CA ASN A 647 22.12 6.25 -10.91
C ASN A 647 20.99 7.07 -10.30
N SER A 648 19.95 6.44 -9.73
CA SER A 648 18.87 7.16 -9.05
C SER A 648 19.35 7.98 -7.85
N ILE A 649 20.23 7.43 -6.99
CA ILE A 649 20.79 8.18 -5.85
C ILE A 649 21.70 9.30 -6.34
N ARG A 650 22.58 9.02 -7.30
CA ARG A 650 23.48 10.02 -7.90
C ARG A 650 22.70 11.15 -8.57
N ASP A 651 21.65 10.82 -9.32
CA ASP A 651 20.81 11.80 -9.96
C ASP A 651 20.18 12.75 -8.91
N LEU A 652 19.71 12.21 -7.78
CA LEU A 652 19.15 13.00 -6.68
C LEU A 652 20.19 13.89 -5.96
N VAL A 653 21.41 13.39 -5.80
CA VAL A 653 22.53 14.17 -5.25
C VAL A 653 22.97 15.26 -6.24
N GLN A 654 23.03 14.95 -7.53
CA GLN A 654 23.42 15.92 -8.58
C GLN A 654 22.38 17.01 -8.80
N VAL A 655 21.08 16.67 -8.71
CA VAL A 655 19.97 17.64 -8.81
C VAL A 655 19.92 18.52 -7.57
N GLY A 656 20.53 18.09 -6.46
CA GLY A 656 20.52 18.84 -5.21
C GLY A 656 19.27 18.60 -4.38
N ASP A 657 18.66 17.44 -4.53
CA ASP A 657 17.52 17.02 -3.67
C ASP A 657 18.00 16.43 -2.35
N ILE A 658 19.12 15.71 -2.37
CA ILE A 658 19.69 14.99 -1.24
C ILE A 658 21.18 15.35 -1.10
N GLU A 659 21.63 15.55 0.13
CA GLU A 659 23.04 15.64 0.52
C GLU A 659 23.40 14.43 1.39
N ILE A 660 24.44 13.69 1.03
CA ILE A 660 24.90 12.56 1.86
C ILE A 660 26.02 13.05 2.76
N CYS A 661 25.79 12.98 4.06
CA CYS A 661 26.70 13.47 5.09
C CYS A 661 27.36 12.30 5.82
N LYS A 662 28.65 12.40 6.10
CA LYS A 662 29.33 11.42 6.96
C LYS A 662 28.94 11.62 8.43
N ILE A 663 28.64 10.51 9.13
CA ILE A 663 28.44 10.48 10.58
C ILE A 663 29.34 9.42 11.23
N HIS A 664 29.68 9.58 12.51
CA HIS A 664 30.35 8.55 13.27
C HIS A 664 29.38 7.40 13.58
N THR A 665 29.84 6.13 13.56
CA THR A 665 29.00 4.95 13.76
C THR A 665 28.21 5.02 15.08
N ASP A 666 28.84 5.44 16.18
CA ASP A 666 28.17 5.57 17.48
C ASP A 666 27.04 6.60 17.52
N LEU A 667 27.01 7.51 16.55
CA LEU A 667 25.97 8.54 16.41
C LEU A 667 24.92 8.16 15.34
N ASN A 668 25.13 7.05 14.62
CA ASN A 668 24.21 6.61 13.58
C ASN A 668 22.99 5.91 14.19
N VAL A 669 21.87 6.63 14.29
CA VAL A 669 20.62 6.08 14.85
C VAL A 669 20.01 4.94 14.05
N ALA A 670 20.51 4.65 12.83
CA ALA A 670 20.09 3.51 12.02
C ALA A 670 20.86 2.21 12.36
N ASP A 671 21.99 2.28 13.07
CA ASP A 671 22.81 1.10 13.44
C ASP A 671 22.00 0.01 14.18
N PRO A 672 21.13 0.32 15.18
CA PRO A 672 20.28 -0.66 15.85
C PRO A 672 19.26 -1.36 14.94
N LEU A 673 19.04 -0.87 13.75
CA LEU A 673 18.15 -1.49 12.76
C LEU A 673 18.85 -2.53 11.86
N THR A 674 20.16 -2.64 11.98
CA THR A 674 20.99 -3.54 11.17
C THR A 674 21.79 -4.52 12.00
N LYS A 675 22.11 -4.16 13.26
CA LYS A 675 22.91 -4.95 14.19
C LYS A 675 22.23 -5.05 15.57
N PRO A 676 22.35 -6.19 16.28
CA PRO A 676 21.95 -6.29 17.69
C PRO A 676 22.73 -5.27 18.54
N LEU A 677 22.06 -4.62 19.47
CA LEU A 677 22.70 -3.74 20.44
C LEU A 677 23.69 -4.54 21.32
N PRO A 678 24.82 -3.95 21.69
CA PRO A 678 25.83 -4.59 22.56
C PRO A 678 25.32 -4.92 23.94
#